data_f2f8a03b25e7706edafc6e16fa22c7b5
#
_entry.id   f2f8a03b25e7706edafc6e16fa22c7b5
#
_cell.length_a   1.000
_cell.length_b   1.000
_cell.length_c   1.000
_cell.angle_alpha   90.00
_cell.angle_beta   90.00
_cell.angle_gamma   90.00
#
_symmetry.space_group_name_H-M   'P 1'
#
loop_
_entity.id
_entity.type
_entity.pdbx_description
1 polymer ?
#
loop_
_entity_poly.entity_id
_entity_poly.type
_entity_poly.pdbx_seq_one_letter_code
_entity_poly.pdbx_strand_id
1 'polypeptide(L)'
;MTNRTQRLKASLFAQPREISLERALLYTASHRQTEGEPVIIRRAKATAWILDKVMISIREDELIAGNRTVKPRAGIMSPEMDPYWLLNELDAFPTRPQDRFAISEEDKQIYRETLYPYWEKRSMKDFINGQMTEEVKAAVNTQIFSVNQTDKGQGHIIIDYPRLLNHGLGALVSELKTHCARQPENPFYQAVLILLEASQRHILRYAALAEEMAGHCQDPQRQQELLTIAAISRHNAQHQPTDFPQACQLFWYMNIILQYESNASSISLGRFDQYMLPFYQASLNQGQDPAYLKELLESLWVKCNDIVLLRSSSSARYFAGFPTGYTALLGGLTDTGRSAVNVLSFLCLDAYQNVQLPQPNLGVRVNELIDRPFLRKTAETIRLGTGIPQIFNDEVVVPAFLNRGVSLEDARDYAVVGCVELSIPGRTYGLHDIAMFNLLKVMEIVLQENEHKPDVSWDGLICQIRDKIRHYIKLMVEGSNICDIGHRDWAPVPLLSSFIEDCVQHGKDITAGGARYNFSGVQGIGIANLSDSLYALKGMVFDQQRLSFDQLMAVLKANFQTPEGKKIRARLINRFDKYGNDIDDVDNISADLLRFFCKEVEQYLNPRGGHFTPGSYTVSAHVPLGSVVGATPDGRLAGEQLADGGLSPMVGQDSQGPTAVLKSVSKLDNYLLSNGTLLNVKFTPATLAGDGGLNKLADFLQAFCKLKLQHIQFNVVNADTLREAQQRPQDFAGLVVRVAGYSAFFVELSKEIQDDIIRRTAHQL
;
A
#
# COMPACT_ATOMS: atom_id res chain seq x y z
N MET A 1 24.26 12.73 6.00
CA MET A 1 24.24 12.04 4.67
C MET A 1 25.65 12.10 4.09
N THR A 2 26.19 10.95 3.71
CA THR A 2 27.50 10.87 3.07
C THR A 2 27.45 11.36 1.61
N ASN A 3 28.63 11.68 1.02
CA ASN A 3 28.71 12.02 -0.41
C ASN A 3 28.22 10.86 -1.29
N ARG A 4 28.43 9.60 -0.87
CA ARG A 4 27.93 8.39 -1.55
C ARG A 4 26.41 8.36 -1.59
N THR A 5 25.75 8.51 -0.44
CA THR A 5 24.29 8.51 -0.35
C THR A 5 23.66 9.61 -1.22
N GLN A 6 24.33 10.79 -1.32
CA GLN A 6 23.88 11.86 -2.21
C GLN A 6 23.97 11.47 -3.68
N ARG A 7 25.09 10.86 -4.12
CA ARG A 7 25.27 10.40 -5.51
C ARG A 7 24.28 9.28 -5.86
N LEU A 8 24.10 8.30 -4.96
CA LEU A 8 23.10 7.24 -5.13
C LEU A 8 21.68 7.82 -5.29
N LYS A 9 21.31 8.77 -4.43
CA LYS A 9 20.01 9.46 -4.54
C LYS A 9 19.88 10.20 -5.88
N ALA A 10 20.90 10.93 -6.30
CA ALA A 10 20.90 11.64 -7.57
C ALA A 10 20.80 10.70 -8.77
N SER A 11 21.46 9.55 -8.73
CA SER A 11 21.47 8.56 -9.81
C SER A 11 20.09 7.98 -10.13
N LEU A 12 19.17 7.91 -9.12
CA LEU A 12 17.79 7.45 -9.33
C LEU A 12 17.01 8.34 -10.31
N PHE A 13 17.38 9.63 -10.41
CA PHE A 13 16.67 10.64 -11.19
C PHE A 13 17.48 11.14 -12.40
N ALA A 14 18.67 10.60 -12.59
CA ALA A 14 19.56 11.03 -13.67
C ALA A 14 19.01 10.74 -15.07
N GLN A 15 18.09 9.79 -15.18
CA GLN A 15 17.46 9.39 -16.44
C GLN A 15 15.93 9.33 -16.29
N PRO A 16 15.19 9.58 -17.38
CA PRO A 16 13.74 9.35 -17.41
C PRO A 16 13.40 7.89 -17.10
N ARG A 17 12.24 7.67 -16.51
CA ARG A 17 11.70 6.31 -16.37
C ARG A 17 11.37 5.74 -17.75
N GLU A 18 11.72 4.49 -17.99
CA GLU A 18 11.46 3.81 -19.25
C GLU A 18 10.77 2.45 -19.02
N ILE A 19 10.21 1.88 -20.08
CA ILE A 19 9.66 0.52 -20.06
C ILE A 19 10.79 -0.47 -20.31
N SER A 20 10.75 -1.62 -19.63
CA SER A 20 11.57 -2.79 -19.91
C SER A 20 10.67 -3.98 -20.29
N LEU A 21 10.86 -4.52 -21.49
CA LEU A 21 10.17 -5.73 -21.96
C LEU A 21 10.87 -7.04 -21.57
N GLU A 22 12.07 -6.96 -21.01
CA GLU A 22 12.95 -8.14 -20.83
C GLU A 22 12.27 -9.25 -20.03
N ARG A 23 11.64 -8.91 -18.87
CA ARG A 23 10.89 -9.90 -18.07
C ARG A 23 9.76 -10.52 -18.88
N ALA A 24 8.98 -9.73 -19.58
CA ALA A 24 7.84 -10.20 -20.36
C ALA A 24 8.28 -11.17 -21.49
N LEU A 25 9.38 -10.85 -22.17
CA LEU A 25 9.94 -11.69 -23.22
C LEU A 25 10.44 -13.04 -22.66
N LEU A 26 11.23 -12.99 -21.59
CA LEU A 26 11.76 -14.20 -20.93
C LEU A 26 10.64 -15.08 -20.37
N TYR A 27 9.65 -14.45 -19.70
CA TYR A 27 8.48 -15.16 -19.18
C TYR A 27 7.69 -15.86 -20.29
N THR A 28 7.42 -15.14 -21.39
CA THR A 28 6.67 -15.66 -22.53
C THR A 28 7.42 -16.80 -23.23
N ALA A 29 8.74 -16.67 -23.39
CA ALA A 29 9.58 -17.70 -23.99
C ALA A 29 9.52 -19.02 -23.19
N SER A 30 9.67 -18.97 -21.88
CA SER A 30 9.54 -20.12 -21.00
C SER A 30 8.11 -20.69 -21.00
N HIS A 31 7.11 -19.83 -20.99
CA HIS A 31 5.72 -20.25 -20.95
C HIS A 31 5.29 -21.00 -22.22
N ARG A 32 5.85 -20.66 -23.38
CA ARG A 32 5.67 -21.41 -24.65
C ARG A 32 6.26 -22.84 -24.60
N GLN A 33 7.39 -23.02 -23.91
CA GLN A 33 8.09 -24.27 -23.80
C GLN A 33 7.46 -25.25 -22.80
N THR A 34 6.66 -24.75 -21.89
CA THR A 34 6.06 -25.53 -20.79
C THR A 34 4.56 -25.74 -20.98
N GLU A 35 4.05 -25.67 -22.21
CA GLU A 35 2.64 -25.87 -22.51
C GLU A 35 2.17 -27.27 -22.08
N GLY A 36 1.03 -27.35 -21.38
CA GLY A 36 0.47 -28.58 -20.82
C GLY A 36 0.95 -28.94 -19.41
N GLU A 37 1.97 -28.30 -18.88
CA GLU A 37 2.37 -28.50 -17.48
C GLU A 37 1.42 -27.77 -16.49
N PRO A 38 1.35 -28.20 -15.21
CA PRO A 38 0.59 -27.48 -14.20
C PRO A 38 0.98 -26.00 -14.09
N VAL A 39 0.02 -25.11 -13.92
CA VAL A 39 0.25 -23.65 -13.92
C VAL A 39 1.33 -23.23 -12.93
N ILE A 40 1.33 -23.78 -11.71
CA ILE A 40 2.34 -23.47 -10.69
C ILE A 40 3.76 -23.84 -11.13
N ILE A 41 3.93 -24.96 -11.84
CA ILE A 41 5.22 -25.39 -12.40
C ILE A 41 5.64 -24.48 -13.53
N ARG A 42 4.72 -24.13 -14.45
CA ARG A 42 4.99 -23.19 -15.54
C ARG A 42 5.47 -21.84 -15.03
N ARG A 43 4.81 -21.31 -14.00
CA ARG A 43 5.21 -20.05 -13.38
C ARG A 43 6.57 -20.15 -12.70
N ALA A 44 6.84 -21.23 -11.97
CA ALA A 44 8.13 -21.48 -11.35
C ALA A 44 9.26 -21.55 -12.38
N LYS A 45 9.07 -22.31 -13.47
CA LYS A 45 10.03 -22.41 -14.56
C LYS A 45 10.25 -21.07 -15.28
N ALA A 46 9.19 -20.27 -15.49
CA ALA A 46 9.31 -18.96 -16.12
C ALA A 46 10.08 -17.97 -15.23
N THR A 47 9.83 -17.97 -13.93
CA THR A 47 10.58 -17.14 -12.97
C THR A 47 12.03 -17.61 -12.87
N ALA A 48 12.28 -18.91 -12.80
CA ALA A 48 13.65 -19.47 -12.83
C ALA A 48 14.41 -19.07 -14.10
N TRP A 49 13.74 -19.15 -15.27
CA TRP A 49 14.31 -18.70 -16.53
C TRP A 49 14.68 -17.21 -16.53
N ILE A 50 13.85 -16.38 -15.94
CA ILE A 50 14.16 -14.95 -15.75
C ILE A 50 15.41 -14.82 -14.87
N LEU A 51 15.44 -15.46 -13.70
CA LEU A 51 16.56 -15.39 -12.76
C LEU A 51 17.89 -15.83 -13.37
N ASP A 52 17.85 -16.82 -14.27
CA ASP A 52 19.04 -17.34 -14.98
C ASP A 52 19.48 -16.43 -16.15
N LYS A 53 18.59 -15.63 -16.75
CA LYS A 53 18.84 -14.94 -18.04
C LYS A 53 18.77 -13.42 -17.99
N VAL A 54 17.98 -12.82 -17.09
CA VAL A 54 17.81 -11.37 -17.02
C VAL A 54 19.16 -10.67 -16.88
N MET A 55 19.32 -9.52 -17.55
CA MET A 55 20.53 -8.71 -17.40
C MET A 55 20.62 -8.21 -15.96
N ILE A 56 21.80 -8.39 -15.37
CA ILE A 56 22.12 -7.92 -14.01
C ILE A 56 23.13 -6.80 -14.08
N SER A 57 23.13 -5.91 -13.09
CA SER A 57 24.07 -4.79 -12.98
C SER A 57 24.38 -4.47 -11.52
N ILE A 58 25.60 -3.96 -11.31
CA ILE A 58 26.02 -3.30 -10.07
C ILE A 58 26.41 -1.90 -10.48
N ARG A 59 25.67 -0.89 -10.02
CA ARG A 59 25.91 0.51 -10.41
C ARG A 59 27.03 1.12 -9.59
N GLU A 60 27.52 2.24 -10.04
CA GLU A 60 28.52 3.03 -9.31
C GLU A 60 27.98 3.40 -7.91
N ASP A 61 28.84 3.41 -6.91
CA ASP A 61 28.53 3.70 -5.49
C ASP A 61 27.65 2.66 -4.76
N GLU A 62 27.04 1.67 -5.43
CA GLU A 62 26.24 0.68 -4.74
C GLU A 62 27.05 -0.20 -3.79
N LEU A 63 26.66 -0.24 -2.51
CA LEU A 63 27.18 -1.17 -1.49
C LEU A 63 26.34 -2.45 -1.40
N ILE A 64 25.10 -2.40 -1.87
CA ILE A 64 24.15 -3.52 -1.91
C ILE A 64 23.85 -3.81 -3.37
N ALA A 65 24.20 -4.99 -3.85
CA ALA A 65 23.91 -5.44 -5.20
C ALA A 65 22.46 -5.90 -5.34
N GLY A 66 21.99 -5.97 -6.58
CA GLY A 66 20.64 -6.40 -6.91
C GLY A 66 19.80 -5.26 -7.47
N ASN A 67 19.50 -5.34 -8.77
CA ASN A 67 18.66 -4.40 -9.49
C ASN A 67 17.62 -5.18 -10.29
N ARG A 68 16.35 -4.74 -10.25
CA ARG A 68 15.28 -5.39 -11.03
C ARG A 68 15.44 -5.16 -12.53
N THR A 69 16.06 -4.05 -12.91
CA THR A 69 16.34 -3.64 -14.27
C THR A 69 17.70 -2.94 -14.31
N VAL A 70 18.39 -2.95 -15.45
CA VAL A 70 19.69 -2.27 -15.60
C VAL A 70 19.55 -0.77 -15.32
N LYS A 71 18.51 -0.13 -15.87
CA LYS A 71 18.21 1.28 -15.58
C LYS A 71 17.33 1.42 -14.35
N PRO A 72 17.58 2.41 -13.49
CA PRO A 72 16.76 2.64 -12.31
C PRO A 72 15.33 3.05 -12.68
N ARG A 73 14.36 2.70 -11.82
CA ARG A 73 12.96 3.11 -11.94
C ARG A 73 12.29 2.70 -13.26
N ALA A 74 12.75 1.62 -13.94
CA ALA A 74 12.11 1.14 -15.15
C ALA A 74 10.79 0.39 -14.84
N GLY A 75 9.78 0.60 -15.69
CA GLY A 75 8.50 -0.10 -15.63
C GLY A 75 8.58 -1.48 -16.28
N ILE A 76 8.10 -2.51 -15.61
CA ILE A 76 8.05 -3.88 -16.12
C ILE A 76 6.63 -4.22 -16.55
N MET A 77 6.47 -4.84 -17.73
CA MET A 77 5.20 -5.35 -18.22
C MET A 77 4.94 -6.80 -17.77
N SER A 78 3.67 -7.08 -17.44
CA SER A 78 3.17 -8.41 -17.08
C SER A 78 1.95 -8.76 -17.93
N PRO A 79 2.13 -9.06 -19.23
CA PRO A 79 1.02 -9.37 -20.14
C PRO A 79 0.27 -10.64 -19.77
N GLU A 80 0.88 -11.54 -19.01
CA GLU A 80 0.23 -12.72 -18.45
C GLU A 80 -0.92 -12.41 -17.49
N MET A 81 -0.92 -11.20 -16.94
CA MET A 81 -1.99 -10.71 -16.05
C MET A 81 -3.11 -10.03 -16.82
N ASP A 82 -2.78 -8.98 -17.55
CA ASP A 82 -3.73 -8.23 -18.39
C ASP A 82 -2.98 -7.60 -19.59
N PRO A 83 -3.05 -8.21 -20.78
CA PRO A 83 -2.38 -7.70 -21.98
C PRO A 83 -3.10 -6.51 -22.63
N TYR A 84 -4.39 -6.30 -22.30
CA TYR A 84 -5.26 -5.39 -23.05
C TYR A 84 -4.97 -3.92 -22.74
N TRP A 85 -4.87 -3.57 -21.46
CA TRP A 85 -4.56 -2.19 -21.09
C TRP A 85 -3.15 -1.78 -21.54
N LEU A 86 -2.20 -2.73 -21.52
CA LEU A 86 -0.84 -2.49 -22.01
C LEU A 86 -0.86 -2.12 -23.49
N LEU A 87 -1.61 -2.86 -24.32
CA LEU A 87 -1.77 -2.56 -25.75
C LEU A 87 -2.40 -1.18 -25.97
N ASN A 88 -3.47 -0.90 -25.22
CA ASN A 88 -4.24 0.33 -25.37
C ASN A 88 -3.44 1.59 -24.97
N GLU A 89 -2.47 1.46 -24.09
CA GLU A 89 -1.70 2.58 -23.56
C GLU A 89 -0.26 2.69 -24.10
N LEU A 90 0.17 1.81 -25.00
CA LEU A 90 1.55 1.80 -25.52
C LEU A 90 2.01 3.17 -26.03
N ASP A 91 1.15 3.86 -26.79
CA ASP A 91 1.49 5.17 -27.35
C ASP A 91 1.31 6.32 -26.34
N ALA A 92 0.53 6.09 -25.30
CA ALA A 92 0.23 7.09 -24.29
C ALA A 92 1.28 7.17 -23.16
N PHE A 93 2.07 6.11 -22.91
CA PHE A 93 3.02 6.08 -21.80
C PHE A 93 3.90 7.32 -21.66
N PRO A 94 4.47 7.92 -22.71
CA PRO A 94 5.32 9.11 -22.58
C PRO A 94 4.55 10.40 -22.24
N THR A 95 3.26 10.47 -22.57
CA THR A 95 2.48 11.72 -22.56
C THR A 95 1.32 11.75 -21.58
N ARG A 96 1.02 10.61 -20.92
CA ARG A 96 -0.09 10.54 -19.96
C ARG A 96 0.11 11.49 -18.75
N PRO A 97 -0.96 11.90 -18.07
CA PRO A 97 -0.89 12.95 -17.04
C PRO A 97 0.05 12.64 -15.89
N GLN A 98 0.15 11.37 -15.50
CA GLN A 98 0.99 10.89 -14.40
C GLN A 98 1.60 9.52 -14.72
N ASP A 99 2.61 9.09 -13.95
CA ASP A 99 3.32 7.81 -14.15
C ASP A 99 3.83 7.62 -15.59
N ARG A 100 4.50 8.66 -16.12
CA ARG A 100 5.06 8.66 -17.47
C ARG A 100 6.25 7.71 -17.56
N PHE A 101 6.33 7.00 -18.69
CA PHE A 101 7.45 6.14 -19.04
C PHE A 101 7.80 6.32 -20.52
N ALA A 102 9.09 6.45 -20.81
CA ALA A 102 9.57 6.38 -22.18
C ALA A 102 9.45 4.92 -22.68
N ILE A 103 9.15 4.75 -23.95
CA ILE A 103 9.11 3.45 -24.64
C ILE A 103 9.58 3.64 -26.07
N SER A 104 10.44 2.76 -26.57
CA SER A 104 10.94 2.81 -27.94
C SER A 104 9.90 2.29 -28.94
N GLU A 105 9.96 2.73 -30.20
CA GLU A 105 9.11 2.19 -31.25
C GLU A 105 9.35 0.69 -31.50
N GLU A 106 10.59 0.24 -31.33
CA GLU A 106 10.94 -1.18 -31.40
C GLU A 106 10.22 -1.97 -30.30
N ASP A 107 10.25 -1.51 -29.05
CA ASP A 107 9.55 -2.18 -27.95
C ASP A 107 8.03 -2.22 -28.18
N LYS A 108 7.45 -1.15 -28.71
CA LYS A 108 6.02 -1.12 -29.06
C LYS A 108 5.70 -2.16 -30.13
N GLN A 109 6.55 -2.29 -31.14
CA GLN A 109 6.39 -3.27 -32.21
C GLN A 109 6.52 -4.70 -31.66
N ILE A 110 7.52 -4.98 -30.84
CA ILE A 110 7.71 -6.27 -30.17
C ILE A 110 6.47 -6.62 -29.34
N TYR A 111 5.91 -5.67 -28.61
CA TYR A 111 4.70 -5.91 -27.83
C TYR A 111 3.52 -6.28 -28.73
N ARG A 112 3.26 -5.51 -29.79
CA ARG A 112 2.14 -5.72 -30.70
C ARG A 112 2.23 -7.03 -31.50
N GLU A 113 3.44 -7.41 -31.93
CA GLU A 113 3.63 -8.52 -32.84
C GLU A 113 4.00 -9.84 -32.13
N THR A 114 4.58 -9.77 -30.95
CA THR A 114 5.12 -10.97 -30.26
C THR A 114 4.43 -11.27 -28.95
N LEU A 115 4.27 -10.26 -28.06
CA LEU A 115 3.75 -10.48 -26.71
C LEU A 115 2.22 -10.51 -26.68
N TYR A 116 1.57 -9.49 -27.22
CA TYR A 116 0.11 -9.40 -27.20
C TYR A 116 -0.58 -10.58 -27.88
N PRO A 117 -0.20 -11.03 -29.12
CA PRO A 117 -0.88 -12.15 -29.78
C PRO A 117 -0.75 -13.48 -29.03
N TYR A 118 0.29 -13.63 -28.21
CA TYR A 118 0.43 -14.82 -27.38
C TYR A 118 -0.48 -14.80 -26.15
N TRP A 119 -0.61 -13.62 -25.49
CA TRP A 119 -1.35 -13.49 -24.23
C TRP A 119 -2.83 -13.14 -24.41
N GLU A 120 -3.24 -12.69 -25.59
CA GLU A 120 -4.64 -12.47 -25.91
C GLU A 120 -5.43 -13.77 -25.70
N LYS A 121 -6.50 -13.71 -24.90
CA LYS A 121 -7.36 -14.84 -24.49
C LYS A 121 -6.64 -15.94 -23.68
N ARG A 122 -5.47 -15.64 -23.10
CA ARG A 122 -4.69 -16.56 -22.26
C ARG A 122 -4.24 -15.94 -20.95
N SER A 123 -4.76 -14.77 -20.61
CA SER A 123 -4.38 -14.02 -19.41
C SER A 123 -5.29 -14.33 -18.23
N MET A 124 -4.83 -13.97 -17.02
CA MET A 124 -5.68 -13.99 -15.82
C MET A 124 -6.91 -13.12 -16.00
N LYS A 125 -6.78 -11.96 -16.68
CA LYS A 125 -7.89 -11.05 -16.98
C LYS A 125 -8.98 -11.71 -17.79
N ASP A 126 -8.63 -12.53 -18.78
CA ASP A 126 -9.61 -13.27 -19.58
C ASP A 126 -10.41 -14.25 -18.73
N PHE A 127 -9.75 -14.96 -17.82
CA PHE A 127 -10.42 -15.86 -16.89
C PHE A 127 -11.40 -15.09 -16.01
N ILE A 128 -10.93 -14.02 -15.34
CA ILE A 128 -11.76 -13.22 -14.43
C ILE A 128 -12.97 -12.64 -15.17
N ASN A 129 -12.77 -12.03 -16.34
CA ASN A 129 -13.85 -11.43 -17.13
C ASN A 129 -14.86 -12.50 -17.61
N GLY A 130 -14.40 -13.70 -17.93
CA GLY A 130 -15.25 -14.83 -18.33
C GLY A 130 -16.09 -15.43 -17.22
N GLN A 131 -15.65 -15.29 -15.95
CA GLN A 131 -16.38 -15.78 -14.78
C GLN A 131 -17.32 -14.72 -14.15
N MET A 132 -17.07 -13.43 -14.39
CA MET A 132 -17.91 -12.35 -13.84
C MET A 132 -19.33 -12.45 -14.36
N THR A 133 -20.31 -12.54 -13.44
CA THR A 133 -21.74 -12.55 -13.78
C THR A 133 -22.18 -11.18 -14.32
N GLU A 134 -23.26 -11.17 -15.10
CA GLU A 134 -23.79 -9.91 -15.62
C GLU A 134 -24.30 -9.00 -14.49
N GLU A 135 -24.77 -9.57 -13.39
CA GLU A 135 -25.22 -8.82 -12.22
C GLU A 135 -24.03 -8.11 -11.54
N VAL A 136 -22.89 -8.80 -11.36
CA VAL A 136 -21.67 -8.20 -10.82
C VAL A 136 -21.12 -7.12 -11.77
N LYS A 137 -21.10 -7.37 -13.09
CA LYS A 137 -20.68 -6.37 -14.07
C LYS A 137 -21.55 -5.12 -14.04
N ALA A 138 -22.86 -5.30 -13.97
CA ALA A 138 -23.81 -4.19 -13.86
C ALA A 138 -23.59 -3.40 -12.56
N ALA A 139 -23.36 -4.10 -11.44
CA ALA A 139 -23.10 -3.46 -10.16
C ALA A 139 -21.78 -2.68 -10.14
N VAL A 140 -20.70 -3.21 -10.71
CA VAL A 140 -19.42 -2.49 -10.88
C VAL A 140 -19.61 -1.24 -11.73
N ASN A 141 -20.43 -1.30 -12.78
CA ASN A 141 -20.73 -0.15 -13.64
C ASN A 141 -21.48 0.98 -12.91
N THR A 142 -22.17 0.71 -11.79
CA THR A 142 -22.75 1.76 -10.95
C THR A 142 -21.71 2.60 -10.21
N GLN A 143 -20.48 2.08 -10.13
CA GLN A 143 -19.35 2.65 -9.37
C GLN A 143 -19.63 2.78 -7.86
N ILE A 144 -20.54 1.96 -7.33
CA ILE A 144 -20.71 1.76 -5.88
C ILE A 144 -19.50 1.01 -5.33
N PHE A 145 -18.99 0.03 -6.06
CA PHE A 145 -17.74 -0.64 -5.70
C PHE A 145 -16.87 -0.94 -6.92
N SER A 146 -15.60 -1.13 -6.67
CA SER A 146 -14.64 -1.69 -7.63
C SER A 146 -14.18 -3.07 -7.18
N VAL A 147 -13.84 -3.95 -8.14
CA VAL A 147 -13.06 -5.17 -7.89
C VAL A 147 -11.65 -4.93 -8.40
N ASN A 148 -10.69 -5.00 -7.51
CA ASN A 148 -9.30 -4.70 -7.80
C ASN A 148 -8.47 -5.99 -7.99
N GLN A 149 -7.15 -5.87 -8.09
CA GLN A 149 -6.21 -7.00 -8.22
C GLN A 149 -6.45 -7.88 -9.47
N THR A 150 -7.09 -7.36 -10.50
CA THR A 150 -7.46 -8.09 -11.73
C THR A 150 -6.39 -8.03 -12.82
N ASP A 151 -5.34 -7.22 -12.65
CA ASP A 151 -4.37 -6.84 -13.68
C ASP A 151 -2.90 -7.01 -13.26
N LYS A 152 -2.65 -7.57 -12.08
CA LYS A 152 -1.30 -7.69 -11.50
C LYS A 152 -1.16 -8.94 -10.64
N GLY A 153 0.11 -9.33 -10.37
CA GLY A 153 0.43 -10.43 -9.48
C GLY A 153 0.19 -10.12 -8.00
N GLN A 154 0.29 -11.14 -7.16
CA GLN A 154 0.10 -11.00 -5.71
C GLN A 154 1.28 -10.29 -5.05
N GLY A 155 0.94 -9.30 -4.26
CA GLY A 155 1.76 -8.56 -3.31
C GLY A 155 0.95 -8.25 -2.07
N HIS A 156 1.16 -7.06 -1.46
CA HIS A 156 0.54 -6.69 -0.20
C HIS A 156 0.75 -7.77 0.88
N ILE A 157 2.03 -8.16 1.05
CA ILE A 157 2.43 -9.25 1.94
C ILE A 157 3.76 -8.92 2.60
N ILE A 158 3.99 -9.52 3.77
CA ILE A 158 5.27 -9.53 4.46
C ILE A 158 5.69 -10.98 4.58
N ILE A 159 6.81 -11.34 3.98
CA ILE A 159 7.37 -12.68 4.14
C ILE A 159 8.00 -12.87 5.52
N ASP A 160 8.23 -14.11 5.91
CA ASP A 160 8.99 -14.47 7.12
C ASP A 160 10.50 -14.20 6.91
N TYR A 161 10.90 -12.93 7.06
CA TYR A 161 12.32 -12.55 7.01
C TYR A 161 13.15 -13.21 8.09
N PRO A 162 12.68 -13.39 9.35
CA PRO A 162 13.37 -14.23 10.33
C PRO A 162 13.72 -15.62 9.83
N ARG A 163 12.77 -16.32 9.19
CA ARG A 163 13.01 -17.64 8.60
C ARG A 163 14.11 -17.60 7.54
N LEU A 164 14.03 -16.66 6.60
CA LEU A 164 15.04 -16.49 5.56
C LEU A 164 16.44 -16.25 6.14
N LEU A 165 16.54 -15.29 7.07
CA LEU A 165 17.82 -14.83 7.59
C LEU A 165 18.46 -15.80 8.58
N ASN A 166 17.66 -16.52 9.38
CA ASN A 166 18.16 -17.45 10.38
C ASN A 166 18.48 -18.84 9.82
N HIS A 167 17.98 -19.20 8.62
CA HIS A 167 18.25 -20.50 7.99
C HIS A 167 19.17 -20.38 6.77
N GLY A 168 19.02 -19.31 5.98
CA GLY A 168 19.68 -19.15 4.69
C GLY A 168 19.12 -20.09 3.60
N LEU A 169 19.44 -19.80 2.36
CA LEU A 169 18.85 -20.51 1.21
C LEU A 169 19.24 -21.99 1.12
N GLY A 170 20.47 -22.36 1.51
CA GLY A 170 20.92 -23.74 1.46
C GLY A 170 20.14 -24.68 2.39
N ALA A 171 19.83 -24.24 3.61
CA ALA A 171 19.01 -25.01 4.54
C ALA A 171 17.55 -25.13 4.04
N LEU A 172 16.98 -24.07 3.49
CA LEU A 172 15.65 -24.09 2.91
C LEU A 172 15.55 -25.04 1.69
N VAL A 173 16.56 -25.05 0.82
CA VAL A 173 16.66 -26.03 -0.29
C VAL A 173 16.70 -27.46 0.24
N SER A 174 17.47 -27.73 1.28
CA SER A 174 17.58 -29.07 1.88
C SER A 174 16.25 -29.52 2.51
N GLU A 175 15.56 -28.63 3.19
CA GLU A 175 14.20 -28.85 3.71
C GLU A 175 13.23 -29.23 2.60
N LEU A 176 13.18 -28.42 1.52
CA LEU A 176 12.29 -28.68 0.38
C LEU A 176 12.61 -29.99 -0.35
N LYS A 177 13.87 -30.36 -0.49
CA LYS A 177 14.26 -31.68 -1.02
C LYS A 177 13.67 -32.83 -0.20
N THR A 178 13.62 -32.66 1.12
CA THR A 178 13.00 -33.65 2.02
C THR A 178 11.47 -33.73 1.78
N HIS A 179 10.80 -32.59 1.62
CA HIS A 179 9.37 -32.55 1.31
C HIS A 179 9.07 -33.15 -0.08
N CYS A 180 9.86 -32.82 -1.11
CA CYS A 180 9.75 -33.43 -2.42
C CYS A 180 9.93 -34.95 -2.40
N ALA A 181 10.87 -35.46 -1.61
CA ALA A 181 11.09 -36.91 -1.49
C ALA A 181 9.91 -37.64 -0.80
N ARG A 182 9.24 -36.98 0.13
CA ARG A 182 8.07 -37.51 0.86
C ARG A 182 6.78 -37.42 0.04
N GLN A 183 6.63 -36.40 -0.77
CA GLN A 183 5.44 -36.10 -1.59
C GLN A 183 5.84 -35.70 -3.01
N PRO A 184 6.38 -36.61 -3.81
CA PRO A 184 6.93 -36.29 -5.14
C PRO A 184 5.88 -35.81 -6.13
N GLU A 185 4.60 -36.14 -5.91
CA GLU A 185 3.49 -35.73 -6.77
C GLU A 185 2.98 -34.28 -6.43
N ASN A 186 3.44 -33.66 -5.36
CA ASN A 186 2.96 -32.34 -4.99
C ASN A 186 3.67 -31.26 -5.83
N PRO A 187 2.97 -30.57 -6.75
CA PRO A 187 3.59 -29.61 -7.64
C PRO A 187 4.04 -28.34 -6.92
N PHE A 188 3.50 -28.04 -5.74
CA PHE A 188 3.93 -26.89 -4.95
C PHE A 188 5.39 -27.07 -4.47
N TYR A 189 5.73 -28.23 -3.90
CA TYR A 189 7.11 -28.46 -3.44
C TYR A 189 8.11 -28.45 -4.60
N GLN A 190 7.73 -29.04 -5.76
CA GLN A 190 8.57 -29.00 -6.95
C GLN A 190 8.79 -27.56 -7.43
N ALA A 191 7.73 -26.74 -7.48
CA ALA A 191 7.80 -25.34 -7.88
C ALA A 191 8.70 -24.52 -6.94
N VAL A 192 8.54 -24.69 -5.63
CA VAL A 192 9.38 -24.01 -4.62
C VAL A 192 10.84 -24.40 -4.77
N LEU A 193 11.14 -25.68 -4.92
CA LEU A 193 12.52 -26.16 -5.08
C LEU A 193 13.18 -25.57 -6.34
N ILE A 194 12.48 -25.56 -7.49
CA ILE A 194 12.96 -24.93 -8.73
C ILE A 194 13.36 -23.48 -8.47
N LEU A 195 12.54 -22.73 -7.73
CA LEU A 195 12.74 -21.30 -7.48
C LEU A 195 13.82 -21.01 -6.45
N LEU A 196 13.93 -21.79 -5.37
CA LEU A 196 15.00 -21.62 -4.39
C LEU A 196 16.38 -21.92 -5.03
N GLU A 197 16.50 -22.98 -5.83
CA GLU A 197 17.74 -23.28 -6.55
C GLU A 197 18.07 -22.23 -7.62
N ALA A 198 17.06 -21.67 -8.31
CA ALA A 198 17.25 -20.56 -9.24
C ALA A 198 17.67 -19.27 -8.51
N SER A 199 17.14 -19.03 -7.30
CA SER A 199 17.54 -17.90 -6.47
C SER A 199 19.02 -17.99 -6.08
N GLN A 200 19.50 -19.17 -5.69
CA GLN A 200 20.92 -19.38 -5.41
C GLN A 200 21.79 -19.09 -6.64
N ARG A 201 21.42 -19.60 -7.83
CA ARG A 201 22.16 -19.32 -9.07
C ARG A 201 22.16 -17.84 -9.41
N HIS A 202 21.03 -17.16 -9.25
CA HIS A 202 20.90 -15.71 -9.50
C HIS A 202 21.85 -14.90 -8.62
N ILE A 203 21.93 -15.21 -7.32
CA ILE A 203 22.86 -14.57 -6.38
C ILE A 203 24.31 -14.83 -6.78
N LEU A 204 24.63 -16.05 -7.20
CA LEU A 204 25.99 -16.39 -7.66
C LEU A 204 26.39 -15.65 -8.96
N ARG A 205 25.42 -15.28 -9.82
CA ARG A 205 25.68 -14.42 -10.99
C ARG A 205 26.18 -13.03 -10.55
N TYR A 206 25.57 -12.45 -9.49
CA TYR A 206 26.04 -11.19 -8.92
C TYR A 206 27.44 -11.30 -8.30
N ALA A 207 27.76 -12.43 -7.67
CA ALA A 207 29.11 -12.67 -7.18
C ALA A 207 30.14 -12.66 -8.31
N ALA A 208 29.87 -13.35 -9.42
CA ALA A 208 30.75 -13.40 -10.58
C ALA A 208 30.88 -12.00 -11.23
N LEU A 209 29.79 -11.27 -11.40
CA LEU A 209 29.81 -9.92 -11.94
C LEU A 209 30.64 -8.97 -11.06
N ALA A 210 30.52 -9.05 -9.75
CA ALA A 210 31.27 -8.20 -8.83
C ALA A 210 32.79 -8.50 -8.89
N GLU A 211 33.18 -9.77 -9.01
CA GLU A 211 34.58 -10.19 -9.20
C GLU A 211 35.16 -9.68 -10.54
N GLU A 212 34.39 -9.80 -11.63
CA GLU A 212 34.78 -9.31 -12.94
C GLU A 212 35.01 -7.79 -12.91
N MET A 213 34.05 -7.05 -12.34
CA MET A 213 34.13 -5.60 -12.17
C MET A 213 35.32 -5.20 -11.29
N ALA A 214 35.60 -5.93 -10.21
CA ALA A 214 36.76 -5.67 -9.33
C ALA A 214 38.09 -5.86 -10.08
N GLY A 215 38.16 -6.87 -10.97
CA GLY A 215 39.34 -7.11 -11.80
C GLY A 215 39.67 -5.97 -12.78
N HIS A 216 38.68 -5.18 -13.16
CA HIS A 216 38.83 -4.03 -14.06
C HIS A 216 38.86 -2.67 -13.34
N CYS A 217 38.56 -2.64 -12.03
CA CYS A 217 38.46 -1.41 -11.25
C CYS A 217 39.82 -0.86 -10.88
N GLN A 218 40.07 0.44 -11.19
CA GLN A 218 41.30 1.13 -10.87
C GLN A 218 41.30 1.82 -9.50
N ASP A 219 40.11 2.07 -8.94
CA ASP A 219 39.97 2.64 -7.60
C ASP A 219 40.09 1.52 -6.54
N PRO A 220 41.14 1.55 -5.68
CA PRO A 220 41.35 0.50 -4.69
C PRO A 220 40.20 0.36 -3.69
N GLN A 221 39.54 1.47 -3.32
CA GLN A 221 38.41 1.44 -2.41
C GLN A 221 37.21 0.73 -3.07
N ARG A 222 36.88 1.13 -4.30
CA ARG A 222 35.78 0.52 -5.06
C ARG A 222 36.05 -0.95 -5.37
N GLN A 223 37.30 -1.28 -5.73
CA GLN A 223 37.73 -2.66 -5.94
C GLN A 223 37.46 -3.52 -4.68
N GLN A 224 37.83 -3.03 -3.50
CA GLN A 224 37.61 -3.74 -2.23
C GLN A 224 36.09 -3.89 -1.93
N GLU A 225 35.28 -2.86 -2.21
CA GLU A 225 33.82 -2.93 -2.06
C GLU A 225 33.19 -4.00 -2.97
N LEU A 226 33.64 -4.06 -4.25
CA LEU A 226 33.16 -5.08 -5.19
C LEU A 226 33.55 -6.50 -4.76
N LEU A 227 34.77 -6.69 -4.26
CA LEU A 227 35.21 -7.98 -3.70
C LEU A 227 34.41 -8.35 -2.45
N THR A 228 34.01 -7.38 -1.64
CA THR A 228 33.14 -7.59 -0.48
C THR A 228 31.73 -8.01 -0.93
N ILE A 229 31.15 -7.35 -1.94
CA ILE A 229 29.87 -7.76 -2.53
C ILE A 229 29.95 -9.20 -3.06
N ALA A 230 31.03 -9.55 -3.75
CA ALA A 230 31.23 -10.89 -4.27
C ALA A 230 31.29 -11.95 -3.15
N ALA A 231 32.08 -11.69 -2.10
CA ALA A 231 32.21 -12.60 -0.95
C ALA A 231 30.86 -12.80 -0.22
N ILE A 232 30.15 -11.71 0.07
CA ILE A 232 28.83 -11.74 0.70
C ILE A 232 27.83 -12.53 -0.18
N SER A 233 27.84 -12.29 -1.49
CA SER A 233 26.92 -12.98 -2.40
C SER A 233 27.20 -14.47 -2.45
N ARG A 234 28.46 -14.91 -2.52
CA ARG A 234 28.82 -16.34 -2.46
C ARG A 234 28.37 -16.97 -1.14
N HIS A 235 28.58 -16.29 -0.01
CA HIS A 235 28.13 -16.75 1.28
C HIS A 235 26.60 -16.91 1.33
N ASN A 236 25.88 -15.85 0.98
CA ASN A 236 24.41 -15.78 1.08
C ASN A 236 23.68 -16.73 0.11
N ALA A 237 24.34 -17.16 -0.99
CA ALA A 237 23.77 -18.15 -1.89
C ALA A 237 23.54 -19.52 -1.19
N GLN A 238 24.30 -19.81 -0.13
CA GLN A 238 24.25 -21.11 0.57
C GLN A 238 23.95 -21.00 2.05
N HIS A 239 24.50 -19.98 2.72
CA HIS A 239 24.54 -19.91 4.19
C HIS A 239 23.67 -18.77 4.72
N GLN A 240 23.29 -18.90 5.98
CA GLN A 240 22.65 -17.82 6.73
C GLN A 240 23.65 -16.66 6.94
N PRO A 241 23.20 -15.40 6.91
CA PRO A 241 24.02 -14.26 7.23
C PRO A 241 24.51 -14.30 8.70
N THR A 242 25.71 -13.77 8.95
CA THR A 242 26.36 -13.73 10.27
C THR A 242 26.54 -12.29 10.78
N ASP A 243 26.30 -11.29 9.93
CA ASP A 243 26.45 -9.89 10.25
C ASP A 243 25.43 -9.02 9.47
N PHE A 244 25.39 -7.72 9.77
CA PHE A 244 24.42 -6.80 9.20
C PHE A 244 24.58 -6.60 7.68
N PRO A 245 25.80 -6.44 7.12
CA PRO A 245 25.98 -6.37 5.67
C PRO A 245 25.47 -7.59 4.91
N GLN A 246 25.75 -8.79 5.41
CA GLN A 246 25.24 -10.03 4.80
C GLN A 246 23.71 -10.12 4.90
N ALA A 247 23.15 -9.76 6.06
CA ALA A 247 21.70 -9.75 6.27
C ALA A 247 20.98 -8.74 5.34
N CYS A 248 21.49 -7.52 5.23
CA CYS A 248 20.95 -6.51 4.31
C CYS A 248 21.02 -6.96 2.85
N GLN A 249 22.12 -7.61 2.44
CA GLN A 249 22.28 -8.08 1.07
C GLN A 249 21.34 -9.25 0.75
N LEU A 250 21.19 -10.25 1.65
CA LEU A 250 20.26 -11.37 1.41
C LEU A 250 18.81 -10.89 1.41
N PHE A 251 18.45 -10.02 2.35
CA PHE A 251 17.16 -9.35 2.40
C PHE A 251 16.83 -8.66 1.06
N TRP A 252 17.77 -7.89 0.51
CA TRP A 252 17.53 -7.16 -0.73
C TRP A 252 17.45 -8.08 -1.95
N TYR A 253 18.33 -9.09 -2.06
CA TYR A 253 18.23 -10.08 -3.13
C TYR A 253 16.87 -10.76 -3.15
N MET A 254 16.36 -11.16 -1.99
CA MET A 254 15.06 -11.81 -1.94
C MET A 254 13.93 -10.86 -2.38
N ASN A 255 13.98 -9.58 -2.00
CA ASN A 255 13.00 -8.59 -2.48
C ASN A 255 13.00 -8.47 -4.01
N ILE A 256 14.17 -8.43 -4.66
CA ILE A 256 14.27 -8.39 -6.12
C ILE A 256 13.75 -9.69 -6.76
N ILE A 257 14.09 -10.84 -6.22
CA ILE A 257 13.66 -12.14 -6.73
C ILE A 257 12.13 -12.29 -6.65
N LEU A 258 11.53 -11.92 -5.53
CA LEU A 258 10.06 -11.90 -5.38
C LEU A 258 9.37 -10.91 -6.34
N GLN A 259 10.02 -9.80 -6.69
CA GLN A 259 9.51 -8.89 -7.71
C GLN A 259 9.52 -9.51 -9.11
N TYR A 260 10.45 -10.40 -9.43
CA TYR A 260 10.42 -11.14 -10.69
C TYR A 260 9.28 -12.17 -10.72
N GLU A 261 8.97 -12.82 -9.61
CA GLU A 261 7.85 -13.78 -9.53
C GLU A 261 6.50 -13.09 -9.74
N SER A 262 6.23 -12.01 -9.01
CA SER A 262 4.90 -11.42 -8.93
C SER A 262 4.75 -10.12 -9.73
N ASN A 263 5.80 -9.32 -9.90
CA ASN A 263 5.74 -7.92 -10.37
C ASN A 263 4.63 -7.14 -9.66
N ALA A 264 4.61 -7.24 -8.35
CA ALA A 264 3.51 -6.76 -7.51
C ALA A 264 3.94 -5.62 -6.58
N SER A 265 2.96 -4.89 -6.05
CA SER A 265 3.18 -3.86 -5.03
C SER A 265 3.27 -4.45 -3.63
N SER A 266 3.99 -3.72 -2.75
CA SER A 266 3.89 -3.87 -1.30
C SER A 266 4.34 -5.23 -0.76
N ILE A 267 5.45 -5.77 -1.30
CA ILE A 267 6.22 -6.79 -0.59
C ILE A 267 6.98 -6.04 0.52
N SER A 268 6.33 -5.90 1.67
CA SER A 268 6.75 -4.95 2.70
C SER A 268 7.80 -5.53 3.63
N LEU A 269 8.51 -4.63 4.33
CA LEU A 269 9.70 -4.96 5.11
C LEU A 269 9.34 -5.48 6.53
N GLY A 270 8.10 -5.27 6.96
CA GLY A 270 7.64 -5.72 8.27
C GLY A 270 8.37 -5.04 9.43
N ARG A 271 8.68 -5.80 10.46
CA ARG A 271 9.35 -5.31 11.68
C ARG A 271 10.87 -5.31 11.54
N PHE A 272 11.36 -4.49 10.61
CA PHE A 272 12.77 -4.46 10.21
C PHE A 272 13.74 -4.28 11.39
N ASP A 273 13.41 -3.40 12.31
CA ASP A 273 14.24 -3.12 13.50
C ASP A 273 14.31 -4.28 14.49
N GLN A 274 13.41 -5.27 14.40
CA GLN A 274 13.40 -6.44 15.27
C GLN A 274 14.28 -7.56 14.70
N TYR A 275 13.99 -8.02 13.49
CA TYR A 275 14.69 -9.17 12.92
C TYR A 275 16.12 -8.85 12.45
N MET A 276 16.43 -7.58 12.18
CA MET A 276 17.79 -7.15 11.81
C MET A 276 18.68 -6.83 13.03
N LEU A 277 18.10 -6.62 14.22
CA LEU A 277 18.84 -6.24 15.40
C LEU A 277 19.97 -7.23 15.78
N PRO A 278 19.77 -8.57 15.78
CA PRO A 278 20.82 -9.52 16.10
C PRO A 278 22.04 -9.40 15.18
N PHE A 279 21.82 -9.18 13.89
CA PHE A 279 22.90 -9.01 12.89
C PHE A 279 23.63 -7.68 13.06
N TYR A 280 22.91 -6.61 13.39
CA TYR A 280 23.50 -5.31 13.69
C TYR A 280 24.40 -5.38 14.93
N GLN A 281 23.93 -6.04 16.00
CA GLN A 281 24.72 -6.27 17.21
C GLN A 281 25.94 -7.15 16.93
N ALA A 282 25.79 -8.19 16.11
CA ALA A 282 26.91 -9.04 15.70
C ALA A 282 28.00 -8.23 14.97
N SER A 283 27.60 -7.34 14.05
CA SER A 283 28.55 -6.44 13.37
C SER A 283 29.31 -5.54 14.34
N LEU A 284 28.63 -4.94 15.32
CA LEU A 284 29.28 -4.11 16.35
C LEU A 284 30.25 -4.93 17.20
N ASN A 285 29.87 -6.13 17.59
CA ASN A 285 30.73 -7.04 18.38
C ASN A 285 31.97 -7.51 17.59
N GLN A 286 31.88 -7.55 16.25
CA GLN A 286 33.00 -7.84 15.35
C GLN A 286 33.88 -6.60 15.08
N GLY A 287 33.55 -5.44 15.67
CA GLY A 287 34.31 -4.21 15.51
C GLY A 287 34.07 -3.46 14.20
N GLN A 288 32.97 -3.76 13.48
CA GLN A 288 32.59 -3.00 12.29
C GLN A 288 32.20 -1.56 12.66
N ASP A 289 32.61 -0.58 11.82
CA ASP A 289 32.36 0.84 12.06
C ASP A 289 30.85 1.16 12.05
N PRO A 290 30.28 1.71 13.12
CA PRO A 290 28.89 2.16 13.15
C PRO A 290 28.54 3.16 12.04
N ALA A 291 29.49 4.00 11.61
CA ALA A 291 29.26 4.94 10.52
C ALA A 291 29.08 4.23 9.17
N TYR A 292 29.85 3.17 8.92
CA TYR A 292 29.67 2.31 7.74
C TYR A 292 28.34 1.57 7.78
N LEU A 293 27.94 1.03 8.92
CA LEU A 293 26.65 0.32 9.05
C LEU A 293 25.47 1.27 8.81
N LYS A 294 25.58 2.53 9.23
CA LYS A 294 24.59 3.57 8.94
C LYS A 294 24.56 3.91 7.45
N GLU A 295 25.73 4.10 6.80
CA GLU A 295 25.80 4.35 5.34
C GLU A 295 25.21 3.20 4.53
N LEU A 296 25.41 1.96 4.96
CA LEU A 296 24.83 0.77 4.36
C LEU A 296 23.29 0.80 4.45
N LEU A 297 22.74 1.15 5.62
CA LEU A 297 21.31 1.30 5.82
C LEU A 297 20.72 2.44 4.98
N GLU A 298 21.39 3.59 4.90
CA GLU A 298 21.03 4.69 4.01
C GLU A 298 21.02 4.24 2.53
N SER A 299 22.00 3.44 2.12
CA SER A 299 22.07 2.86 0.77
C SER A 299 20.90 1.92 0.50
N LEU A 300 20.51 1.09 1.48
CA LEU A 300 19.32 0.23 1.39
C LEU A 300 18.03 1.07 1.25
N TRP A 301 17.89 2.15 2.02
CA TRP A 301 16.75 3.06 1.90
C TRP A 301 16.67 3.73 0.53
N VAL A 302 17.82 4.09 -0.07
CA VAL A 302 17.84 4.59 -1.45
C VAL A 302 17.39 3.49 -2.43
N LYS A 303 17.88 2.25 -2.29
CA LYS A 303 17.48 1.14 -3.17
C LYS A 303 15.98 0.82 -3.12
N CYS A 304 15.30 1.05 -2.02
CA CYS A 304 13.85 0.91 -1.94
C CYS A 304 13.09 1.81 -2.95
N ASN A 305 13.74 2.83 -3.50
CA ASN A 305 13.16 3.74 -4.50
C ASN A 305 13.56 3.39 -5.95
N ASP A 306 14.39 2.39 -6.16
CA ASP A 306 14.80 1.93 -7.50
C ASP A 306 13.67 1.22 -8.25
N ILE A 307 12.77 0.58 -7.54
CA ILE A 307 11.66 -0.17 -8.11
C ILE A 307 10.41 0.71 -8.18
N VAL A 308 9.84 0.80 -9.38
CA VAL A 308 8.54 1.43 -9.62
C VAL A 308 7.61 0.44 -10.30
N LEU A 309 6.32 0.61 -10.15
CA LEU A 309 5.31 -0.24 -10.76
C LEU A 309 4.68 0.46 -11.95
N LEU A 310 4.54 -0.29 -13.04
CA LEU A 310 3.78 0.14 -14.19
C LEU A 310 2.30 -0.17 -13.95
N ARG A 311 1.44 0.84 -14.09
CA ARG A 311 -0.01 0.74 -13.89
C ARG A 311 -0.75 1.30 -15.09
N SER A 312 -1.98 0.83 -15.33
CA SER A 312 -2.90 1.49 -16.27
C SER A 312 -3.27 2.90 -15.79
N SER A 313 -3.64 3.78 -16.71
CA SER A 313 -4.07 5.13 -16.38
C SER A 313 -5.29 5.15 -15.44
N SER A 314 -6.19 4.16 -15.58
CA SER A 314 -7.32 3.99 -14.67
C SER A 314 -6.87 3.60 -13.26
N SER A 315 -5.98 2.63 -13.12
CA SER A 315 -5.42 2.24 -11.82
C SER A 315 -4.60 3.40 -11.19
N ALA A 316 -3.83 4.14 -11.99
CA ALA A 316 -3.04 5.27 -11.52
C ALA A 316 -3.90 6.42 -10.92
N ARG A 317 -5.18 6.56 -11.30
CA ARG A 317 -6.09 7.52 -10.66
C ARG A 317 -6.44 7.16 -9.22
N TYR A 318 -6.52 5.86 -8.92
CA TYR A 318 -6.77 5.34 -7.56
C TYR A 318 -5.51 5.28 -6.70
N PHE A 319 -4.33 5.20 -7.34
CA PHE A 319 -3.02 5.04 -6.70
C PHE A 319 -2.01 6.06 -7.23
N ALA A 320 -2.40 7.34 -7.22
CA ALA A 320 -1.63 8.44 -7.81
C ALA A 320 -0.21 8.53 -7.20
N GLY A 321 0.82 8.34 -8.03
CA GLY A 321 2.22 8.43 -7.61
C GLY A 321 2.64 7.36 -6.58
N PHE A 322 1.81 6.33 -6.34
CA PHE A 322 2.12 5.28 -5.37
C PHE A 322 3.39 4.54 -5.78
N PRO A 323 4.42 4.53 -4.92
CA PRO A 323 5.66 3.81 -5.20
C PRO A 323 5.46 2.29 -5.05
N THR A 324 6.49 1.54 -4.71
CA THR A 324 6.40 0.09 -4.50
C THR A 324 5.66 -0.31 -3.23
N GLY A 325 5.57 0.58 -2.23
CA GLY A 325 4.94 0.28 -0.95
C GLY A 325 5.79 -0.59 -0.02
N TYR A 326 7.09 -0.35 0.03
CA TYR A 326 8.00 -0.96 0.99
C TYR A 326 7.81 -0.34 2.38
N THR A 327 6.91 -0.92 3.17
CA THR A 327 6.60 -0.42 4.52
C THR A 327 7.40 -1.18 5.57
N ALA A 328 8.11 -0.44 6.44
CA ALA A 328 8.77 -0.96 7.63
C ALA A 328 8.13 -0.35 8.88
N LEU A 329 7.80 -1.18 9.86
CA LEU A 329 7.18 -0.77 11.10
C LEU A 329 8.16 -0.91 12.26
N LEU A 330 8.36 0.17 13.03
CA LEU A 330 9.39 0.27 14.05
C LEU A 330 8.78 0.29 15.46
N GLY A 331 9.49 -0.29 16.42
CA GLY A 331 9.10 -0.32 17.84
C GLY A 331 7.93 -1.26 18.12
N GLY A 332 6.96 -0.78 18.90
CA GLY A 332 5.80 -1.57 19.32
C GLY A 332 6.07 -2.49 20.52
N LEU A 333 5.42 -3.64 20.54
CA LEU A 333 5.52 -4.62 21.64
C LEU A 333 6.29 -5.88 21.22
N THR A 334 6.98 -6.50 22.16
CA THR A 334 7.47 -7.86 22.04
C THR A 334 6.30 -8.86 22.17
N ASP A 335 6.54 -10.14 21.89
CA ASP A 335 5.61 -11.24 22.13
C ASP A 335 5.11 -11.29 23.59
N THR A 336 5.99 -10.98 24.56
CA THR A 336 5.68 -10.91 25.98
C THR A 336 5.01 -9.59 26.41
N GLY A 337 4.79 -8.64 25.50
CA GLY A 337 4.11 -7.37 25.79
C GLY A 337 5.00 -6.30 26.41
N ARG A 338 6.32 -6.41 26.30
CA ARG A 338 7.27 -5.35 26.68
C ARG A 338 7.54 -4.42 25.48
N SER A 339 8.11 -3.23 25.76
CA SER A 339 8.56 -2.34 24.68
C SER A 339 9.60 -3.04 23.79
N ALA A 340 9.38 -2.95 22.48
CA ALA A 340 10.29 -3.49 21.47
C ALA A 340 11.18 -2.41 20.82
N VAL A 341 11.12 -1.17 21.32
CA VAL A 341 12.01 -0.09 20.87
C VAL A 341 13.45 -0.43 21.21
N ASN A 342 14.34 -0.31 20.23
CA ASN A 342 15.76 -0.67 20.38
C ASN A 342 16.66 0.30 19.59
N VAL A 343 17.97 0.11 19.64
CA VAL A 343 18.95 0.99 18.97
C VAL A 343 18.73 1.08 17.46
N LEU A 344 18.29 0.00 16.83
CA LEU A 344 18.05 -0.03 15.39
C LEU A 344 16.76 0.72 15.03
N SER A 345 15.76 0.80 15.93
CA SER A 345 14.57 1.64 15.76
C SER A 345 14.96 3.12 15.57
N PHE A 346 15.89 3.62 16.39
CA PHE A 346 16.44 4.98 16.26
C PHE A 346 17.28 5.14 15.00
N LEU A 347 18.14 4.17 14.69
CA LEU A 347 19.01 4.22 13.51
C LEU A 347 18.22 4.23 12.21
N CYS A 348 17.10 3.52 12.13
CA CYS A 348 16.22 3.54 10.97
C CYS A 348 15.64 4.93 10.70
N LEU A 349 15.21 5.64 11.76
CA LEU A 349 14.75 7.03 11.66
C LEU A 349 15.89 7.98 11.31
N ASP A 350 17.09 7.82 11.90
CA ASP A 350 18.26 8.61 11.58
C ASP A 350 18.69 8.47 10.10
N ALA A 351 18.72 7.25 9.59
CA ALA A 351 19.01 6.98 8.18
C ALA A 351 17.95 7.62 7.27
N TYR A 352 16.66 7.52 7.65
CA TYR A 352 15.58 8.15 6.89
C TYR A 352 15.68 9.68 6.87
N GLN A 353 16.00 10.31 8.01
CA GLN A 353 16.20 11.77 8.11
C GLN A 353 17.27 12.28 7.12
N ASN A 354 18.26 11.44 6.80
CA ASN A 354 19.27 11.75 5.80
C ASN A 354 18.77 11.53 4.36
N VAL A 355 18.07 10.41 4.12
CA VAL A 355 17.65 10.01 2.76
C VAL A 355 16.45 10.81 2.24
N GLN A 356 15.39 10.95 3.02
CA GLN A 356 14.17 11.73 2.71
C GLN A 356 13.59 11.42 1.32
N LEU A 357 13.36 10.15 1.04
CA LEU A 357 12.71 9.66 -0.18
C LEU A 357 11.35 9.04 0.17
N PRO A 358 10.44 8.84 -0.81
CA PRO A 358 9.13 8.23 -0.56
C PRO A 358 9.19 6.82 0.03
N GLN A 359 10.31 6.10 -0.14
CA GLN A 359 10.52 4.76 0.40
C GLN A 359 11.83 4.68 1.19
N PRO A 360 11.90 3.80 2.20
CA PRO A 360 10.80 3.00 2.73
C PRO A 360 9.73 3.88 3.38
N ASN A 361 8.47 3.40 3.33
CA ASN A 361 7.36 4.02 4.03
C ASN A 361 7.43 3.62 5.51
N LEU A 362 8.20 4.35 6.31
CA LEU A 362 8.35 4.02 7.74
C LEU A 362 7.07 4.30 8.51
N GLY A 363 6.74 3.38 9.40
CA GLY A 363 5.72 3.56 10.43
C GLY A 363 6.32 3.35 11.82
N VAL A 364 5.74 3.98 12.82
CA VAL A 364 6.08 3.80 14.23
C VAL A 364 4.86 3.28 14.97
N ARG A 365 5.04 2.22 15.74
CA ARG A 365 4.02 1.68 16.63
C ARG A 365 4.10 2.38 17.98
N VAL A 366 2.97 2.94 18.40
CA VAL A 366 2.83 3.56 19.72
C VAL A 366 1.94 2.72 20.62
N ASN A 367 2.20 2.77 21.91
CA ASN A 367 1.43 2.12 22.97
C ASN A 367 1.67 2.86 24.30
N GLU A 368 1.03 2.43 25.38
CA GLU A 368 1.18 3.05 26.69
C GLU A 368 2.59 2.96 27.28
N LEU A 369 3.43 2.03 26.78
CA LEU A 369 4.80 1.80 27.24
C LEU A 369 5.86 2.58 26.44
N ILE A 370 5.46 3.35 25.42
CA ILE A 370 6.43 4.06 24.57
C ILE A 370 7.19 5.11 25.35
N ASP A 371 8.51 5.09 25.24
CA ASP A 371 9.35 6.07 25.93
C ASP A 371 9.33 7.46 25.23
N ARG A 372 9.49 8.51 26.03
CA ARG A 372 9.49 9.89 25.56
C ARG A 372 10.62 10.19 24.56
N PRO A 373 11.87 9.68 24.73
CA PRO A 373 12.94 9.87 23.76
C PRO A 373 12.59 9.36 22.36
N PHE A 374 12.01 8.16 22.23
CA PHE A 374 11.63 7.61 20.92
C PHE A 374 10.47 8.36 20.29
N LEU A 375 9.48 8.75 21.11
CA LEU A 375 8.35 9.58 20.65
C LEU A 375 8.83 10.94 20.15
N ARG A 376 9.80 11.56 20.84
CA ARG A 376 10.43 12.80 20.40
C ARG A 376 11.20 12.63 19.09
N LYS A 377 11.98 11.54 18.95
CA LYS A 377 12.69 11.21 17.69
C LYS A 377 11.72 11.02 16.53
N THR A 378 10.59 10.38 16.80
CA THR A 378 9.48 10.23 15.85
C THR A 378 8.95 11.60 15.42
N ALA A 379 8.66 12.49 16.36
CA ALA A 379 8.18 13.86 16.10
C ALA A 379 9.19 14.70 15.29
N GLU A 380 10.50 14.56 15.58
CA GLU A 380 11.59 15.19 14.82
C GLU A 380 11.57 14.74 13.34
N THR A 381 11.29 13.47 13.09
CA THR A 381 11.23 12.92 11.73
C THR A 381 9.96 13.40 11.00
N ILE A 382 8.79 13.40 11.66
CA ILE A 382 7.52 13.93 11.11
C ILE A 382 7.69 15.39 10.70
N ARG A 383 8.38 16.21 11.51
CA ARG A 383 8.60 17.64 11.25
C ARG A 383 9.35 17.93 9.95
N LEU A 384 10.08 16.96 9.38
CA LEU A 384 10.77 17.12 8.09
C LEU A 384 9.80 17.36 6.92
N GLY A 385 8.52 17.02 7.09
CA GLY A 385 7.49 17.32 6.11
C GLY A 385 7.32 16.28 5.00
N THR A 386 8.10 15.21 5.01
CA THR A 386 7.99 14.11 4.01
C THR A 386 6.75 13.22 4.22
N GLY A 387 6.02 13.41 5.33
CA GLY A 387 4.88 12.58 5.72
C GLY A 387 5.25 11.24 6.36
N ILE A 388 6.50 11.01 6.65
CA ILE A 388 7.05 9.79 7.27
C ILE A 388 7.71 10.18 8.60
N PRO A 389 7.55 9.33 9.64
CA PRO A 389 6.76 8.11 9.72
C PRO A 389 5.26 8.36 9.93
N GLN A 390 4.45 7.36 9.53
CA GLN A 390 3.06 7.23 9.97
C GLN A 390 3.00 6.52 11.33
N ILE A 391 1.88 6.64 12.05
CA ILE A 391 1.75 6.16 13.41
C ILE A 391 0.62 5.13 13.52
N PHE A 392 0.90 4.02 14.19
CA PHE A 392 -0.04 2.94 14.48
C PHE A 392 -0.14 2.70 15.98
N ASN A 393 -1.34 2.40 16.46
CA ASN A 393 -1.62 2.25 17.89
C ASN A 393 -1.85 0.78 18.25
N ASP A 394 -0.93 0.21 19.03
CA ASP A 394 -1.01 -1.18 19.50
C ASP A 394 -2.26 -1.43 20.35
N GLU A 395 -2.74 -0.42 21.09
CA GLU A 395 -3.93 -0.51 21.95
C GLU A 395 -5.23 -0.75 21.16
N VAL A 396 -5.19 -0.58 19.84
CA VAL A 396 -6.32 -0.81 18.94
C VAL A 396 -6.06 -1.96 17.98
N VAL A 397 -4.87 -2.01 17.41
CA VAL A 397 -4.54 -3.03 16.38
C VAL A 397 -4.48 -4.42 16.98
N VAL A 398 -3.86 -4.58 18.16
CA VAL A 398 -3.78 -5.90 18.82
C VAL A 398 -5.19 -6.44 19.14
N PRO A 399 -6.10 -5.69 19.80
CA PRO A 399 -7.48 -6.13 19.97
C PRO A 399 -8.22 -6.39 18.65
N ALA A 400 -7.97 -5.61 17.60
CA ALA A 400 -8.60 -5.84 16.29
C ALA A 400 -8.27 -7.23 15.73
N PHE A 401 -7.02 -7.67 15.85
CA PHE A 401 -6.62 -9.01 15.45
C PHE A 401 -7.17 -10.10 16.36
N LEU A 402 -7.19 -9.89 17.69
CA LEU A 402 -7.81 -10.85 18.63
C LEU A 402 -9.27 -11.11 18.28
N ASN A 403 -10.02 -10.07 17.88
CA ASN A 403 -11.41 -10.19 17.42
C ASN A 403 -11.55 -11.02 16.13
N ARG A 404 -10.44 -11.26 15.40
CA ARG A 404 -10.38 -12.12 14.20
C ARG A 404 -9.86 -13.53 14.49
N GLY A 405 -9.70 -13.89 15.76
CA GLY A 405 -9.21 -15.21 16.15
C GLY A 405 -7.69 -15.38 15.98
N VAL A 406 -6.96 -14.27 15.81
CA VAL A 406 -5.49 -14.29 15.83
C VAL A 406 -5.01 -14.45 17.26
N SER A 407 -3.96 -15.24 17.50
CA SER A 407 -3.35 -15.40 18.82
C SER A 407 -2.79 -14.08 19.34
N LEU A 408 -2.66 -13.91 20.67
CA LEU A 408 -2.12 -12.69 21.27
C LEU A 408 -0.65 -12.47 20.86
N GLU A 409 0.12 -13.54 20.78
CA GLU A 409 1.52 -13.53 20.35
C GLU A 409 1.62 -13.01 18.90
N ASP A 410 0.86 -13.60 17.99
CA ASP A 410 0.83 -13.21 16.59
C ASP A 410 0.29 -11.77 16.41
N ALA A 411 -0.76 -11.41 17.15
CA ALA A 411 -1.33 -10.07 17.13
C ALA A 411 -0.33 -8.99 17.59
N ARG A 412 0.53 -9.28 18.56
CA ARG A 412 1.62 -8.39 18.99
C ARG A 412 2.73 -8.26 17.96
N ASP A 413 2.91 -9.26 17.10
CA ASP A 413 3.90 -9.24 16.03
C ASP A 413 3.40 -8.56 14.75
N TYR A 414 2.23 -7.91 14.75
CA TYR A 414 1.71 -7.27 13.57
C TYR A 414 2.67 -6.24 12.95
N ALA A 415 2.56 -6.12 11.66
CA ALA A 415 3.15 -5.03 10.89
C ALA A 415 2.13 -4.56 9.83
N VAL A 416 2.59 -3.76 8.88
CA VAL A 416 1.75 -3.13 7.86
C VAL A 416 2.31 -3.41 6.49
N VAL A 417 1.44 -3.72 5.55
CA VAL A 417 1.77 -3.83 4.14
C VAL A 417 1.26 -2.61 3.38
N GLY A 418 2.04 -2.15 2.41
CA GLY A 418 1.63 -1.05 1.55
C GLY A 418 1.42 0.25 2.31
N CYS A 419 0.16 0.64 2.48
CA CYS A 419 -0.22 1.90 3.09
C CYS A 419 -0.44 1.78 4.59
N VAL A 420 -1.57 1.15 4.97
CA VAL A 420 -2.04 1.02 6.35
C VAL A 420 -2.63 -0.37 6.63
N GLU A 421 -2.52 -1.28 5.68
CA GLU A 421 -3.12 -2.60 5.73
C GLU A 421 -2.43 -3.47 6.79
N LEU A 422 -3.22 -3.92 7.76
CA LEU A 422 -2.72 -4.68 8.91
C LEU A 422 -2.43 -6.14 8.53
N SER A 423 -1.24 -6.62 8.89
CA SER A 423 -0.78 -7.96 8.53
C SER A 423 0.11 -8.55 9.64
N ILE A 424 0.19 -9.87 9.72
CA ILE A 424 1.13 -10.56 10.59
C ILE A 424 2.24 -11.12 9.70
N PRO A 425 3.50 -10.64 9.87
CA PRO A 425 4.62 -11.05 9.03
C PRO A 425 4.77 -12.58 8.95
N GLY A 426 4.93 -13.09 7.73
CA GLY A 426 5.11 -14.51 7.49
C GLY A 426 3.92 -15.42 7.81
N ARG A 427 2.74 -14.88 8.18
CA ARG A 427 1.59 -15.70 8.62
C ARG A 427 0.27 -15.34 7.96
N THR A 428 0.17 -14.14 7.39
CA THR A 428 -1.09 -13.63 6.80
C THR A 428 -1.00 -13.53 5.28
N TYR A 429 -2.04 -14.00 4.61
CA TYR A 429 -2.40 -13.57 3.27
C TYR A 429 -3.71 -12.80 3.32
N GLY A 430 -3.63 -11.48 3.22
CA GLY A 430 -4.75 -10.57 3.45
C GLY A 430 -5.55 -10.22 2.22
N LEU A 431 -5.04 -10.49 1.00
CA LEU A 431 -5.62 -10.02 -0.28
C LEU A 431 -6.19 -8.60 -0.12
N HIS A 432 -5.40 -7.73 0.49
CA HIS A 432 -5.77 -6.36 0.82
C HIS A 432 -6.12 -5.57 -0.44
N ASP A 433 -7.02 -4.61 -0.32
CA ASP A 433 -7.51 -3.80 -1.45
C ASP A 433 -8.20 -4.60 -2.57
N ILE A 434 -8.82 -5.74 -2.25
CA ILE A 434 -9.56 -6.49 -3.27
C ILE A 434 -10.77 -5.72 -3.78
N ALA A 435 -11.36 -4.83 -2.95
CA ALA A 435 -12.46 -3.97 -3.35
C ALA A 435 -12.47 -2.65 -2.57
N MET A 436 -12.99 -1.60 -3.21
CA MET A 436 -13.31 -0.31 -2.61
C MET A 436 -14.80 -0.04 -2.77
N PHE A 437 -15.48 0.33 -1.69
CA PHE A 437 -16.93 0.53 -1.61
C PHE A 437 -17.26 1.99 -1.33
N ASN A 438 -18.03 2.64 -2.22
CA ASN A 438 -18.43 4.04 -2.16
C ASN A 438 -19.74 4.19 -1.38
N LEU A 439 -19.65 4.42 -0.08
CA LEU A 439 -20.81 4.55 0.80
C LEU A 439 -21.71 5.75 0.43
N LEU A 440 -21.12 6.84 -0.05
CA LEU A 440 -21.87 8.04 -0.45
C LEU A 440 -22.70 7.79 -1.71
N LYS A 441 -22.19 7.01 -2.67
CA LYS A 441 -22.93 6.64 -3.88
C LYS A 441 -24.18 5.82 -3.60
N VAL A 442 -24.14 4.99 -2.55
CA VAL A 442 -25.33 4.25 -2.10
C VAL A 442 -26.44 5.20 -1.65
N MET A 443 -26.10 6.22 -0.84
CA MET A 443 -27.07 7.25 -0.44
C MET A 443 -27.67 7.96 -1.64
N GLU A 444 -26.82 8.41 -2.59
CA GLU A 444 -27.29 9.09 -3.79
C GLU A 444 -28.36 8.27 -4.53
N ILE A 445 -28.13 6.98 -4.75
CA ILE A 445 -29.06 6.09 -5.43
C ILE A 445 -30.37 5.98 -4.63
N VAL A 446 -30.29 5.80 -3.31
CA VAL A 446 -31.49 5.73 -2.46
C VAL A 446 -32.29 7.02 -2.52
N LEU A 447 -31.63 8.18 -2.48
CA LEU A 447 -32.33 9.46 -2.60
C LEU A 447 -33.03 9.60 -3.96
N GLN A 448 -32.36 9.22 -5.05
CA GLN A 448 -32.94 9.23 -6.40
C GLN A 448 -34.15 8.29 -6.54
N GLU A 449 -34.09 7.08 -5.95
CA GLU A 449 -35.19 6.11 -5.98
C GLU A 449 -36.42 6.54 -5.16
N ASN A 450 -36.24 7.51 -4.26
CA ASN A 450 -37.34 8.03 -3.42
C ASN A 450 -37.90 9.37 -3.91
N GLU A 451 -37.35 9.93 -4.96
CA GLU A 451 -37.88 11.14 -5.57
C GLU A 451 -39.32 10.93 -6.06
N HIS A 452 -40.18 11.89 -5.79
CA HIS A 452 -41.61 11.89 -6.09
C HIS A 452 -42.45 10.80 -5.34
N LYS A 453 -41.86 10.09 -4.36
CA LYS A 453 -42.67 9.22 -3.49
C LYS A 453 -43.39 10.04 -2.43
N PRO A 454 -44.68 9.74 -2.14
CA PRO A 454 -45.46 10.57 -1.24
C PRO A 454 -45.04 10.49 0.22
N ASP A 455 -44.54 9.34 0.70
CA ASP A 455 -44.34 9.05 2.11
C ASP A 455 -42.89 8.79 2.46
N VAL A 456 -41.98 9.68 2.03
CA VAL A 456 -40.55 9.56 2.36
C VAL A 456 -40.34 9.89 3.83
N SER A 457 -39.87 8.91 4.61
CA SER A 457 -39.55 9.11 6.03
C SER A 457 -38.06 8.92 6.29
N TRP A 458 -37.56 9.52 7.38
CA TRP A 458 -36.17 9.41 7.79
C TRP A 458 -35.77 7.94 8.03
N ASP A 459 -36.53 7.21 8.84
CA ASP A 459 -36.26 5.83 9.18
C ASP A 459 -36.32 4.92 7.94
N GLY A 460 -37.25 5.21 7.02
CA GLY A 460 -37.37 4.52 5.73
C GLY A 460 -36.12 4.71 4.87
N LEU A 461 -35.57 5.90 4.79
CA LEU A 461 -34.34 6.18 4.04
C LEU A 461 -33.13 5.43 4.65
N ILE A 462 -32.97 5.47 5.96
CA ILE A 462 -31.87 4.76 6.65
C ILE A 462 -31.97 3.25 6.44
N CYS A 463 -33.19 2.69 6.52
CA CYS A 463 -33.42 1.28 6.25
C CYS A 463 -33.02 0.92 4.81
N GLN A 464 -33.45 1.70 3.81
CA GLN A 464 -33.14 1.47 2.41
C GLN A 464 -31.62 1.63 2.12
N ILE A 465 -30.93 2.57 2.78
CA ILE A 465 -29.46 2.70 2.67
C ILE A 465 -28.79 1.42 3.18
N ARG A 466 -29.19 0.91 4.36
CA ARG A 466 -28.64 -0.33 4.89
C ARG A 466 -28.90 -1.54 4.00
N ASP A 467 -30.12 -1.66 3.45
CA ASP A 467 -30.47 -2.75 2.54
C ASP A 467 -29.66 -2.69 1.23
N LYS A 468 -29.43 -1.49 0.68
CA LYS A 468 -28.58 -1.30 -0.48
C LYS A 468 -27.11 -1.62 -0.18
N ILE A 469 -26.58 -1.20 0.98
CA ILE A 469 -25.23 -1.57 1.41
C ILE A 469 -25.11 -3.10 1.45
N ARG A 470 -26.04 -3.80 2.08
CA ARG A 470 -26.07 -5.28 2.15
C ARG A 470 -26.09 -5.92 0.77
N HIS A 471 -26.96 -5.45 -0.11
CA HIS A 471 -27.08 -5.97 -1.47
C HIS A 471 -25.78 -5.83 -2.26
N TYR A 472 -25.18 -4.64 -2.26
CA TYR A 472 -23.95 -4.40 -3.02
C TYR A 472 -22.69 -5.03 -2.38
N ILE A 473 -22.65 -5.22 -1.06
CA ILE A 473 -21.59 -6.01 -0.40
C ILE A 473 -21.63 -7.46 -0.90
N LYS A 474 -22.80 -8.06 -1.03
CA LYS A 474 -22.94 -9.43 -1.57
C LYS A 474 -22.34 -9.53 -2.98
N LEU A 475 -22.66 -8.60 -3.88
CA LEU A 475 -22.13 -8.58 -5.25
C LEU A 475 -20.63 -8.29 -5.28
N MET A 476 -20.15 -7.40 -4.42
CA MET A 476 -18.74 -7.11 -4.24
C MET A 476 -17.95 -8.36 -3.80
N VAL A 477 -18.48 -9.12 -2.86
CA VAL A 477 -17.91 -10.38 -2.38
C VAL A 477 -17.86 -11.41 -3.51
N GLU A 478 -18.92 -11.55 -4.29
CA GLU A 478 -18.97 -12.46 -5.44
C GLU A 478 -17.87 -12.11 -6.46
N GLY A 479 -17.77 -10.85 -6.87
CA GLY A 479 -16.71 -10.41 -7.79
C GLY A 479 -15.29 -10.57 -7.22
N SER A 480 -15.12 -10.29 -5.93
CA SER A 480 -13.84 -10.46 -5.22
C SER A 480 -13.41 -11.93 -5.16
N ASN A 481 -14.35 -12.84 -4.91
CA ASN A 481 -14.09 -14.28 -4.88
C ASN A 481 -13.70 -14.84 -6.25
N ILE A 482 -14.28 -14.32 -7.34
CA ILE A 482 -13.87 -14.66 -8.71
C ILE A 482 -12.42 -14.22 -8.96
N CYS A 483 -12.04 -13.03 -8.52
CA CYS A 483 -10.67 -12.55 -8.64
C CYS A 483 -9.70 -13.41 -7.81
N ASP A 484 -10.04 -13.76 -6.59
CA ASP A 484 -9.25 -14.63 -5.71
C ASP A 484 -9.00 -16.02 -6.34
N ILE A 485 -10.05 -16.62 -6.93
CA ILE A 485 -9.95 -17.88 -7.71
C ILE A 485 -9.02 -17.68 -8.93
N GLY A 486 -9.11 -16.54 -9.62
CA GLY A 486 -8.22 -16.20 -10.72
C GLY A 486 -6.74 -16.22 -10.30
N HIS A 487 -6.42 -15.66 -9.15
CA HIS A 487 -5.06 -15.74 -8.62
C HIS A 487 -4.63 -17.17 -8.29
N ARG A 488 -5.50 -17.96 -7.68
CA ARG A 488 -5.21 -19.40 -7.39
C ARG A 488 -4.91 -20.19 -8.64
N ASP A 489 -5.70 -20.03 -9.68
CA ASP A 489 -5.67 -20.91 -10.86
C ASP A 489 -4.73 -20.41 -11.96
N TRP A 490 -4.40 -19.09 -12.00
CA TRP A 490 -3.59 -18.49 -13.06
C TRP A 490 -2.30 -17.84 -12.57
N ALA A 491 -2.26 -17.41 -11.32
CA ALA A 491 -1.16 -16.61 -10.79
C ALA A 491 -0.63 -17.08 -9.42
N PRO A 492 -0.48 -18.41 -9.14
CA PRO A 492 0.13 -18.86 -7.90
C PRO A 492 1.55 -18.33 -7.75
N VAL A 493 1.99 -18.16 -6.49
CA VAL A 493 3.27 -17.54 -6.12
C VAL A 493 4.08 -18.45 -5.17
N PRO A 494 4.61 -19.57 -5.69
CA PRO A 494 5.21 -20.60 -4.85
C PRO A 494 6.44 -20.16 -4.08
N LEU A 495 7.31 -19.29 -4.64
CA LEU A 495 8.46 -18.78 -3.90
C LEU A 495 8.04 -17.92 -2.72
N LEU A 496 7.16 -16.95 -2.95
CA LEU A 496 6.62 -16.11 -1.90
C LEU A 496 5.93 -16.96 -0.83
N SER A 497 5.13 -17.96 -1.25
CA SER A 497 4.43 -18.89 -0.37
C SER A 497 5.39 -19.72 0.51
N SER A 498 6.60 -20.00 0.06
CA SER A 498 7.59 -20.76 0.84
C SER A 498 8.10 -20.02 2.08
N PHE A 499 7.87 -18.70 2.14
CA PHE A 499 8.17 -17.83 3.28
C PHE A 499 6.93 -17.43 4.07
N ILE A 500 5.81 -18.14 3.89
CA ILE A 500 4.59 -17.94 4.69
C ILE A 500 4.34 -19.23 5.49
N GLU A 501 4.21 -19.08 6.80
CA GLU A 501 3.99 -20.18 7.72
C GLU A 501 2.76 -20.99 7.33
N ASP A 502 2.84 -22.31 7.52
CA ASP A 502 1.87 -23.33 7.17
C ASP A 502 1.85 -23.70 5.65
N CYS A 503 2.27 -22.81 4.74
CA CYS A 503 2.30 -23.14 3.31
C CYS A 503 3.18 -24.35 2.99
N VAL A 504 4.39 -24.38 3.53
CA VAL A 504 5.32 -25.50 3.33
C VAL A 504 4.86 -26.76 4.07
N GLN A 505 4.35 -26.61 5.30
CA GLN A 505 3.82 -27.74 6.07
C GLN A 505 2.62 -28.42 5.37
N HIS A 506 1.74 -27.61 4.79
CA HIS A 506 0.54 -28.11 4.10
C HIS A 506 0.75 -28.44 2.62
N GLY A 507 1.89 -28.05 2.05
CA GLY A 507 2.16 -28.22 0.61
C GLY A 507 1.22 -27.39 -0.26
N LYS A 508 0.87 -26.17 0.17
CA LYS A 508 -0.13 -25.29 -0.49
C LYS A 508 0.39 -23.89 -0.70
N ASP A 509 0.11 -23.36 -1.89
CA ASP A 509 0.31 -21.95 -2.19
C ASP A 509 -0.60 -21.04 -1.35
N ILE A 510 -0.18 -19.79 -1.06
CA ILE A 510 -1.00 -18.82 -0.34
C ILE A 510 -2.32 -18.56 -1.06
N THR A 511 -2.32 -18.52 -2.39
CA THR A 511 -3.52 -18.29 -3.20
C THR A 511 -4.51 -19.46 -3.12
N ALA A 512 -4.04 -20.64 -2.71
CA ALA A 512 -4.86 -21.81 -2.43
C ALA A 512 -5.25 -21.96 -0.94
N GLY A 513 -4.93 -20.98 -0.11
CA GLY A 513 -5.24 -21.00 1.32
C GLY A 513 -4.18 -21.72 2.17
N GLY A 514 -2.91 -21.68 1.76
CA GLY A 514 -1.80 -22.28 2.50
C GLY A 514 -1.41 -21.49 3.75
N ALA A 515 -1.68 -20.18 3.82
CA ALA A 515 -1.31 -19.34 4.94
C ALA A 515 -2.11 -19.68 6.22
N ARG A 516 -1.54 -19.39 7.39
CA ARG A 516 -2.21 -19.54 8.70
C ARG A 516 -3.46 -18.66 8.79
N TYR A 517 -3.36 -17.40 8.39
CA TYR A 517 -4.45 -16.44 8.40
C TYR A 517 -4.76 -15.99 6.97
N ASN A 518 -5.98 -16.30 6.50
CA ASN A 518 -6.43 -15.99 5.15
C ASN A 518 -7.56 -14.96 5.22
N PHE A 519 -7.29 -13.70 4.88
CA PHE A 519 -8.28 -12.63 4.88
C PHE A 519 -8.52 -12.09 3.46
N SER A 520 -9.58 -11.29 3.28
CA SER A 520 -9.83 -10.51 2.06
C SER A 520 -10.25 -9.10 2.48
N GLY A 521 -9.37 -8.13 2.24
CA GLY A 521 -9.53 -6.76 2.71
C GLY A 521 -10.34 -5.88 1.77
N VAL A 522 -11.42 -5.24 2.27
CA VAL A 522 -12.27 -4.31 1.53
C VAL A 522 -12.40 -2.98 2.26
N GLN A 523 -12.58 -1.87 1.49
CA GLN A 523 -12.55 -0.51 2.02
C GLN A 523 -13.92 0.15 1.92
N GLY A 524 -14.47 0.65 3.04
CA GLY A 524 -15.63 1.54 3.07
C GLY A 524 -15.18 3.00 3.00
N ILE A 525 -15.54 3.72 1.93
CA ILE A 525 -15.06 5.07 1.63
C ILE A 525 -16.23 6.05 1.60
N GLY A 526 -16.01 7.29 2.08
CA GLY A 526 -16.96 8.39 2.02
C GLY A 526 -17.84 8.52 3.26
N ILE A 527 -17.42 7.97 4.41
CA ILE A 527 -18.20 7.99 5.65
C ILE A 527 -18.47 9.43 6.16
N ALA A 528 -17.47 10.31 6.11
CA ALA A 528 -17.62 11.70 6.53
C ALA A 528 -18.67 12.44 5.69
N ASN A 529 -18.59 12.32 4.36
CA ASN A 529 -19.58 12.93 3.46
C ASN A 529 -20.97 12.33 3.65
N LEU A 530 -21.06 11.02 3.88
CA LEU A 530 -22.33 10.34 4.12
C LEU A 530 -23.01 10.85 5.40
N SER A 531 -22.28 10.92 6.51
CA SER A 531 -22.85 11.41 7.78
C SER A 531 -23.20 12.89 7.75
N ASP A 532 -22.36 13.74 7.18
CA ASP A 532 -22.64 15.17 7.02
C ASP A 532 -23.87 15.40 6.14
N SER A 533 -24.00 14.61 5.06
CA SER A 533 -25.17 14.66 4.17
C SER A 533 -26.45 14.21 4.86
N LEU A 534 -26.41 13.13 5.59
CA LEU A 534 -27.56 12.58 6.30
C LEU A 534 -28.00 13.50 7.44
N TYR A 535 -27.03 14.07 8.19
CA TYR A 535 -27.35 15.01 9.26
C TYR A 535 -28.02 16.28 8.72
N ALA A 536 -27.48 16.85 7.64
CA ALA A 536 -28.04 18.02 7.00
C ALA A 536 -29.40 17.75 6.34
N LEU A 537 -29.57 16.58 5.70
CA LEU A 537 -30.85 16.14 5.12
C LEU A 537 -31.91 16.01 6.23
N LYS A 538 -31.58 15.30 7.33
CA LYS A 538 -32.48 15.13 8.46
C LYS A 538 -32.95 16.49 8.99
N GLY A 539 -32.00 17.38 9.29
CA GLY A 539 -32.30 18.68 9.86
C GLY A 539 -33.06 19.60 8.91
N MET A 540 -32.73 19.61 7.60
CA MET A 540 -33.37 20.50 6.64
C MET A 540 -34.79 20.07 6.25
N VAL A 541 -35.00 18.76 6.03
CA VAL A 541 -36.24 18.21 5.47
C VAL A 541 -37.17 17.68 6.54
N PHE A 542 -36.68 16.90 7.50
CA PHE A 542 -37.52 16.18 8.46
C PHE A 542 -37.74 16.96 9.76
N ASP A 543 -36.69 17.50 10.36
CA ASP A 543 -36.80 18.17 11.67
C ASP A 543 -37.29 19.61 11.55
N GLN A 544 -36.70 20.42 10.66
CA GLN A 544 -37.04 21.85 10.49
C GLN A 544 -38.07 22.08 9.39
N GLN A 545 -38.35 21.11 8.52
CA GLN A 545 -39.32 21.19 7.41
C GLN A 545 -39.18 22.45 6.54
N ARG A 546 -37.92 22.88 6.28
CA ARG A 546 -37.62 24.09 5.49
C ARG A 546 -37.73 23.87 4.00
N LEU A 547 -37.54 22.62 3.56
CA LEU A 547 -37.72 22.17 2.18
C LEU A 547 -38.47 20.84 2.23
N SER A 548 -39.27 20.57 1.22
CA SER A 548 -39.71 19.19 0.99
C SER A 548 -38.57 18.35 0.45
N PHE A 549 -38.70 17.03 0.53
CA PHE A 549 -37.71 16.10 -0.02
C PHE A 549 -37.47 16.39 -1.51
N ASP A 550 -38.54 16.53 -2.32
CA ASP A 550 -38.46 16.80 -3.75
C ASP A 550 -37.82 18.17 -4.08
N GLN A 551 -38.07 19.18 -3.24
CA GLN A 551 -37.40 20.49 -3.39
C GLN A 551 -35.88 20.36 -3.18
N LEU A 552 -35.44 19.59 -2.19
CA LEU A 552 -34.03 19.32 -1.99
C LEU A 552 -33.44 18.55 -3.16
N MET A 553 -34.12 17.50 -3.65
CA MET A 553 -33.68 16.72 -4.81
C MET A 553 -33.52 17.58 -6.07
N ALA A 554 -34.48 18.48 -6.32
CA ALA A 554 -34.38 19.43 -7.44
C ALA A 554 -33.15 20.34 -7.33
N VAL A 555 -32.82 20.82 -6.13
CA VAL A 555 -31.63 21.66 -5.88
C VAL A 555 -30.34 20.86 -6.08
N LEU A 556 -30.28 19.61 -5.62
CA LEU A 556 -29.12 18.73 -5.81
C LEU A 556 -28.90 18.41 -7.29
N LYS A 557 -29.96 18.07 -8.03
CA LYS A 557 -29.89 17.84 -9.49
C LYS A 557 -29.42 19.06 -10.28
N ALA A 558 -29.84 20.26 -9.84
CA ALA A 558 -29.35 21.51 -10.41
C ALA A 558 -27.93 21.87 -9.98
N ASN A 559 -27.25 21.03 -9.21
CA ASN A 559 -25.91 21.24 -8.67
C ASN A 559 -25.77 22.62 -7.98
N PHE A 560 -26.80 23.06 -7.27
CA PHE A 560 -26.88 24.36 -6.58
C PHE A 560 -26.69 25.60 -7.49
N GLN A 561 -26.85 25.49 -8.79
CA GLN A 561 -26.51 26.57 -9.74
C GLN A 561 -27.49 27.74 -9.69
N THR A 562 -28.74 27.53 -9.24
CA THR A 562 -29.75 28.60 -9.16
C THR A 562 -29.42 29.56 -8.00
N PRO A 563 -29.88 30.84 -8.02
CA PRO A 563 -29.70 31.77 -6.90
C PRO A 563 -30.22 31.23 -5.56
N GLU A 564 -31.36 30.54 -5.58
CA GLU A 564 -31.91 29.89 -4.39
C GLU A 564 -31.06 28.66 -3.99
N GLY A 565 -30.63 27.86 -4.95
CA GLY A 565 -29.73 26.73 -4.70
C GLY A 565 -28.43 27.14 -4.02
N LYS A 566 -27.83 28.26 -4.43
CA LYS A 566 -26.64 28.81 -3.78
C LYS A 566 -26.87 29.21 -2.31
N LYS A 567 -28.05 29.77 -1.98
CA LYS A 567 -28.43 30.10 -0.60
C LYS A 567 -28.66 28.83 0.23
N ILE A 568 -29.30 27.82 -0.36
CA ILE A 568 -29.50 26.53 0.28
C ILE A 568 -28.14 25.86 0.55
N ARG A 569 -27.24 25.82 -0.45
CA ARG A 569 -25.87 25.31 -0.27
C ARG A 569 -25.13 26.01 0.86
N ALA A 570 -25.14 27.34 0.92
CA ALA A 570 -24.51 28.08 1.97
C ALA A 570 -25.10 27.73 3.37
N ARG A 571 -26.41 27.45 3.45
CA ARG A 571 -27.03 26.99 4.69
C ARG A 571 -26.61 25.58 5.05
N LEU A 572 -26.58 24.64 4.09
CA LEU A 572 -26.12 23.25 4.32
C LEU A 572 -24.68 23.20 4.83
N ILE A 573 -23.81 24.05 4.31
CA ILE A 573 -22.42 24.15 4.75
C ILE A 573 -22.29 24.78 6.15
N ASN A 574 -22.99 25.89 6.42
CA ASN A 574 -22.68 26.75 7.58
C ASN A 574 -23.65 26.62 8.75
N ARG A 575 -24.75 25.88 8.63
CA ARG A 575 -25.80 25.79 9.67
C ARG A 575 -26.05 24.39 10.20
N PHE A 576 -25.36 23.39 9.63
CA PHE A 576 -25.41 22.03 10.11
C PHE A 576 -24.02 21.61 10.53
N ASP A 577 -23.95 20.98 11.68
CA ASP A 577 -22.72 20.47 12.23
C ASP A 577 -22.08 19.45 11.28
N LYS A 578 -20.76 19.29 11.38
CA LYS A 578 -19.97 18.44 10.53
C LYS A 578 -19.14 17.47 11.36
N TYR A 579 -18.96 16.28 10.85
CA TYR A 579 -18.05 15.27 11.38
C TYR A 579 -16.63 15.85 11.53
N GLY A 580 -15.95 15.45 12.61
CA GLY A 580 -14.59 15.93 12.91
C GLY A 580 -14.51 17.12 13.86
N ASN A 581 -15.63 17.55 14.45
CA ASN A 581 -15.72 18.68 15.37
C ASN A 581 -16.13 18.30 16.81
N ASP A 582 -16.07 16.99 17.17
CA ASP A 582 -16.45 16.47 18.49
C ASP A 582 -17.93 16.72 18.81
N ILE A 583 -18.82 16.54 17.84
CA ILE A 583 -20.28 16.73 17.97
C ILE A 583 -20.96 15.39 17.84
N ASP A 584 -21.56 14.91 18.92
CA ASP A 584 -22.13 13.55 19.03
C ASP A 584 -23.20 13.25 18.00
N ASP A 585 -24.08 14.21 17.68
CA ASP A 585 -25.19 13.99 16.77
C ASP A 585 -24.76 13.56 15.36
N VAL A 586 -23.75 14.19 14.81
CA VAL A 586 -23.21 13.85 13.47
C VAL A 586 -22.19 12.71 13.54
N ASP A 587 -21.33 12.69 14.57
CA ASP A 587 -20.32 11.65 14.76
C ASP A 587 -20.96 10.26 14.97
N ASN A 588 -22.09 10.18 15.69
CA ASN A 588 -22.83 8.94 15.92
C ASN A 588 -23.47 8.37 14.64
N ILE A 589 -23.87 9.21 13.68
CA ILE A 589 -24.31 8.75 12.35
C ILE A 589 -23.16 8.03 11.65
N SER A 590 -21.96 8.61 11.67
CA SER A 590 -20.75 7.98 11.13
C SER A 590 -20.46 6.64 11.79
N ALA A 591 -20.47 6.60 13.13
CA ALA A 591 -20.18 5.41 13.91
C ALA A 591 -21.17 4.28 13.63
N ASP A 592 -22.47 4.58 13.56
CA ASP A 592 -23.51 3.60 13.33
C ASP A 592 -23.45 2.97 11.93
N LEU A 593 -23.28 3.79 10.90
CA LEU A 593 -23.22 3.31 9.51
C LEU A 593 -21.92 2.57 9.23
N LEU A 594 -20.78 3.04 9.76
CA LEU A 594 -19.52 2.34 9.61
C LEU A 594 -19.52 1.00 10.33
N ARG A 595 -20.07 0.95 11.56
CA ARG A 595 -20.28 -0.30 12.30
C ARG A 595 -21.17 -1.27 11.52
N PHE A 596 -22.23 -0.77 10.91
CA PHE A 596 -23.10 -1.59 10.07
C PHE A 596 -22.34 -2.17 8.88
N PHE A 597 -21.60 -1.35 8.14
CA PHE A 597 -20.75 -1.80 7.02
C PHE A 597 -19.75 -2.87 7.47
N CYS A 598 -19.01 -2.62 8.56
CA CYS A 598 -18.05 -3.59 9.09
C CYS A 598 -18.68 -4.94 9.41
N LYS A 599 -19.79 -4.93 10.17
CA LYS A 599 -20.48 -6.16 10.56
C LYS A 599 -21.08 -6.91 9.38
N GLU A 600 -21.52 -6.21 8.35
CA GLU A 600 -22.03 -6.85 7.14
C GLU A 600 -20.90 -7.53 6.35
N VAL A 601 -19.75 -6.86 6.17
CA VAL A 601 -18.57 -7.41 5.47
C VAL A 601 -18.06 -8.68 6.16
N GLU A 602 -17.99 -8.69 7.48
CA GLU A 602 -17.44 -9.80 8.28
C GLU A 602 -18.20 -11.11 8.18
N GLN A 603 -19.45 -11.09 7.70
CA GLN A 603 -20.27 -12.29 7.57
C GLN A 603 -19.82 -13.21 6.43
N TYR A 604 -19.03 -12.71 5.49
CA TYR A 604 -18.66 -13.44 4.28
C TYR A 604 -17.32 -14.14 4.41
N LEU A 605 -17.23 -15.31 3.77
CA LEU A 605 -16.01 -16.09 3.64
C LEU A 605 -15.44 -15.96 2.23
N ASN A 606 -14.12 -16.01 2.15
CA ASN A 606 -13.39 -16.07 0.89
C ASN A 606 -13.11 -17.52 0.47
N PRO A 607 -12.68 -17.78 -0.80
CA PRO A 607 -12.40 -19.15 -1.30
C PRO A 607 -11.27 -19.88 -0.55
N ARG A 608 -10.45 -19.16 0.20
CA ARG A 608 -9.33 -19.68 0.99
C ARG A 608 -9.74 -20.08 2.42
N GLY A 609 -11.04 -19.95 2.76
CA GLY A 609 -11.61 -20.34 4.04
C GLY A 609 -11.51 -19.28 5.14
N GLY A 610 -11.04 -18.08 4.83
CA GLY A 610 -10.97 -16.95 5.76
C GLY A 610 -12.11 -15.97 5.58
N HIS A 611 -12.17 -14.94 6.44
CA HIS A 611 -13.18 -13.91 6.41
C HIS A 611 -12.80 -12.70 5.55
N PHE A 612 -13.79 -12.01 5.02
CA PHE A 612 -13.62 -10.64 4.58
C PHE A 612 -13.36 -9.73 5.78
N THR A 613 -12.44 -8.77 5.62
CA THR A 613 -12.04 -7.83 6.68
C THR A 613 -12.28 -6.39 6.23
N PRO A 614 -13.07 -5.61 7.00
CA PRO A 614 -13.34 -4.22 6.66
C PRO A 614 -12.17 -3.33 7.02
N GLY A 615 -11.96 -2.30 6.20
CA GLY A 615 -11.07 -1.19 6.43
C GLY A 615 -11.70 0.13 5.99
N SER A 616 -11.03 1.24 6.28
CA SER A 616 -11.43 2.56 5.79
C SER A 616 -10.19 3.40 5.52
N TYR A 617 -9.71 3.31 4.28
CA TYR A 617 -8.64 4.15 3.75
C TYR A 617 -8.80 4.32 2.23
N THR A 618 -8.38 5.47 1.70
CA THR A 618 -8.71 5.87 0.34
C THR A 618 -7.58 5.72 -0.66
N VAL A 619 -6.33 5.67 -0.22
CA VAL A 619 -5.21 5.94 -1.13
C VAL A 619 -5.48 7.29 -1.84
N SER A 620 -5.64 7.35 -3.16
CA SER A 620 -6.16 8.53 -3.87
C SER A 620 -7.57 8.33 -4.45
N ALA A 621 -8.24 7.23 -4.09
CA ALA A 621 -9.56 6.86 -4.63
C ALA A 621 -10.68 7.84 -4.27
N HIS A 622 -10.54 8.65 -3.23
CA HIS A 622 -11.53 9.70 -2.87
C HIS A 622 -11.78 10.68 -4.01
N VAL A 623 -10.79 10.91 -4.90
CA VAL A 623 -10.95 11.76 -6.08
C VAL A 623 -11.81 11.06 -7.15
N PRO A 624 -11.43 9.90 -7.74
CA PRO A 624 -12.24 9.26 -8.74
C PRO A 624 -13.62 8.80 -8.22
N LEU A 625 -13.73 8.35 -6.96
CA LEU A 625 -15.02 8.00 -6.37
C LEU A 625 -15.94 9.21 -6.16
N GLY A 626 -15.38 10.38 -5.85
CA GLY A 626 -16.14 11.64 -5.77
C GLY A 626 -16.61 12.11 -7.15
N SER A 627 -15.80 11.89 -8.19
CA SER A 627 -16.10 12.35 -9.56
C SER A 627 -17.37 11.73 -10.15
N VAL A 628 -17.85 10.62 -9.60
CA VAL A 628 -19.02 9.87 -10.05
C VAL A 628 -20.26 10.06 -9.17
N VAL A 629 -20.18 10.94 -8.18
CA VAL A 629 -21.29 11.29 -7.29
C VAL A 629 -21.78 12.69 -7.61
N GLY A 630 -23.09 12.86 -7.71
CA GLY A 630 -23.77 14.14 -7.90
C GLY A 630 -23.57 15.08 -6.71
N ALA A 631 -24.26 16.22 -6.70
CA ALA A 631 -24.29 17.11 -5.55
C ALA A 631 -24.97 16.44 -4.35
N THR A 632 -24.49 16.71 -3.13
CA THR A 632 -24.92 16.03 -1.92
C THR A 632 -25.42 17.01 -0.84
N PRO A 633 -26.26 16.55 0.10
CA PRO A 633 -26.85 17.40 1.13
C PRO A 633 -25.86 18.05 2.11
N ASP A 634 -24.61 17.59 2.19
CA ASP A 634 -23.53 18.26 2.93
C ASP A 634 -23.08 19.60 2.29
N GLY A 635 -23.53 19.89 1.06
CA GLY A 635 -23.17 21.05 0.27
C GLY A 635 -22.05 20.80 -0.75
N ARG A 636 -21.58 19.54 -0.91
CA ARG A 636 -20.59 19.14 -1.92
C ARG A 636 -21.20 19.28 -3.32
N LEU A 637 -20.44 19.81 -4.28
CA LEU A 637 -20.87 19.91 -5.67
C LEU A 637 -20.69 18.57 -6.40
N ALA A 638 -21.45 18.39 -7.47
CA ALA A 638 -21.30 17.21 -8.33
C ALA A 638 -19.87 17.10 -8.86
N GLY A 639 -19.29 15.91 -8.77
CA GLY A 639 -17.96 15.62 -9.25
C GLY A 639 -16.81 16.07 -8.33
N GLU A 640 -17.06 16.79 -7.24
CA GLU A 640 -16.04 17.10 -6.27
C GLU A 640 -15.57 15.82 -5.54
N GLN A 641 -14.34 15.83 -5.07
CA GLN A 641 -13.76 14.73 -4.29
C GLN A 641 -14.52 14.44 -3.00
N LEU A 642 -14.41 13.21 -2.49
CA LEU A 642 -14.85 12.85 -1.14
C LEU A 642 -13.80 13.30 -0.10
N ALA A 643 -14.12 13.15 1.19
CA ALA A 643 -13.16 13.30 2.26
C ALA A 643 -11.98 12.32 2.05
N ASP A 644 -10.76 12.81 2.24
CA ASP A 644 -9.54 12.04 2.05
C ASP A 644 -9.30 11.05 3.21
N GLY A 645 -8.32 10.20 3.06
CA GLY A 645 -7.86 9.29 4.12
C GLY A 645 -8.79 8.12 4.43
N GLY A 646 -10.08 8.31 4.48
CA GLY A 646 -11.08 7.32 4.89
C GLY A 646 -11.82 7.74 6.15
N LEU A 647 -11.11 8.08 7.24
CA LEU A 647 -11.69 8.58 8.48
C LEU A 647 -11.48 10.09 8.67
N SER A 648 -10.83 10.78 7.76
CA SER A 648 -10.65 12.23 7.83
C SER A 648 -11.98 12.97 7.63
N PRO A 649 -12.19 14.12 8.29
CA PRO A 649 -13.29 15.02 7.98
C PRO A 649 -13.21 15.56 6.54
N MET A 650 -14.32 16.06 6.01
CA MET A 650 -14.30 16.78 4.74
C MET A 650 -13.44 18.03 4.83
N VAL A 651 -12.63 18.27 3.81
CA VAL A 651 -11.70 19.41 3.73
C VAL A 651 -12.42 20.73 4.05
N GLY A 652 -11.87 21.46 5.03
CA GLY A 652 -12.37 22.77 5.46
C GLY A 652 -13.60 22.73 6.37
N GLN A 653 -14.04 21.54 6.79
CA GLN A 653 -15.18 21.38 7.71
C GLN A 653 -14.77 21.11 9.18
N ASP A 654 -13.51 20.75 9.41
CA ASP A 654 -12.89 20.45 10.70
C ASP A 654 -12.39 21.72 11.43
N SER A 655 -13.34 22.58 11.84
CA SER A 655 -13.05 23.92 12.32
C SER A 655 -12.67 24.01 13.82
N GLN A 656 -12.90 22.94 14.61
CA GLN A 656 -12.67 22.92 16.06
C GLN A 656 -11.26 22.44 16.45
N GLY A 657 -10.37 22.27 15.47
CA GLY A 657 -8.98 21.91 15.66
C GLY A 657 -8.69 20.42 15.75
N PRO A 658 -7.40 20.03 15.76
CA PRO A 658 -7.00 18.64 15.56
C PRO A 658 -7.40 17.72 16.72
N THR A 659 -7.53 18.22 17.95
CA THR A 659 -8.01 17.44 19.09
C THR A 659 -9.48 17.06 18.96
N ALA A 660 -10.31 17.94 18.41
CA ALA A 660 -11.71 17.64 18.12
C ALA A 660 -11.81 16.55 17.03
N VAL A 661 -10.94 16.60 16.02
CA VAL A 661 -10.85 15.53 15.01
C VAL A 661 -10.53 14.18 15.66
N LEU A 662 -9.51 14.13 16.56
CA LEU A 662 -9.20 12.87 17.27
C LEU A 662 -10.40 12.35 18.05
N LYS A 663 -11.13 13.20 18.74
CA LYS A 663 -12.31 12.80 19.52
C LYS A 663 -13.45 12.30 18.64
N SER A 664 -13.75 12.96 17.52
CA SER A 664 -14.74 12.44 16.56
C SER A 664 -14.37 11.07 16.03
N VAL A 665 -13.10 10.87 15.60
CA VAL A 665 -12.61 9.57 15.10
C VAL A 665 -12.61 8.51 16.20
N SER A 666 -12.38 8.88 17.47
CA SER A 666 -12.40 7.93 18.59
C SER A 666 -13.79 7.34 18.89
N LYS A 667 -14.87 8.01 18.45
CA LYS A 667 -16.24 7.49 18.56
C LYS A 667 -16.57 6.39 17.57
N LEU A 668 -15.74 6.25 16.51
CA LEU A 668 -15.83 5.16 15.56
C LEU A 668 -15.20 3.90 16.17
N ASP A 669 -15.77 2.73 15.92
CA ASP A 669 -15.24 1.46 16.41
C ASP A 669 -13.97 1.07 15.65
N ASN A 670 -12.85 1.75 15.90
CA ASN A 670 -11.58 1.58 15.17
C ASN A 670 -11.08 0.13 15.18
N TYR A 671 -11.37 -0.66 16.21
CA TYR A 671 -10.97 -2.07 16.30
C TYR A 671 -11.82 -3.02 15.43
N LEU A 672 -12.95 -2.59 14.87
CA LEU A 672 -13.68 -3.35 13.85
C LEU A 672 -13.02 -3.25 12.47
N LEU A 673 -12.26 -2.18 12.23
CA LEU A 673 -11.59 -1.92 10.95
C LEU A 673 -10.27 -2.70 10.87
N SER A 674 -10.36 -4.04 10.89
CA SER A 674 -9.23 -4.93 11.00
C SER A 674 -8.36 -5.02 9.72
N ASN A 675 -8.80 -4.41 8.60
CA ASN A 675 -7.96 -4.25 7.41
C ASN A 675 -7.20 -2.92 7.36
N GLY A 676 -7.36 -2.06 8.36
CA GLY A 676 -6.66 -0.79 8.49
C GLY A 676 -7.56 0.43 8.36
N THR A 677 -7.09 1.54 8.91
CA THR A 677 -7.75 2.85 8.84
C THR A 677 -6.75 3.93 8.47
N LEU A 678 -7.24 5.10 8.04
CA LEU A 678 -6.38 6.21 7.74
C LEU A 678 -7.00 7.55 8.16
N LEU A 679 -6.25 8.28 9.02
CA LEU A 679 -6.53 9.67 9.38
C LEU A 679 -5.39 10.56 8.90
N ASN A 680 -5.70 11.56 8.07
CA ASN A 680 -4.78 12.62 7.67
C ASN A 680 -4.92 13.84 8.60
N VAL A 681 -3.78 14.39 9.03
CA VAL A 681 -3.72 15.68 9.71
C VAL A 681 -2.64 16.55 9.07
N LYS A 682 -2.92 17.82 8.85
CA LYS A 682 -1.96 18.76 8.25
C LYS A 682 -1.61 19.84 9.26
N PHE A 683 -0.32 20.07 9.44
CA PHE A 683 0.24 21.20 10.21
C PHE A 683 1.06 22.12 9.32
N THR A 684 1.15 23.40 9.68
CA THR A 684 2.15 24.25 9.08
C THR A 684 3.52 23.99 9.73
N PRO A 685 4.65 24.16 9.03
CA PRO A 685 5.97 24.02 9.63
C PRO A 685 6.18 24.92 10.85
N ALA A 686 5.56 26.10 10.89
CA ALA A 686 5.62 27.04 12.01
C ALA A 686 5.01 26.46 13.30
N THR A 687 3.94 25.69 13.20
CA THR A 687 3.27 25.01 14.33
C THR A 687 4.22 24.06 15.07
N LEU A 688 5.11 23.39 14.34
CA LEU A 688 6.05 22.40 14.87
C LEU A 688 7.47 22.95 15.08
N ALA A 689 7.64 24.28 15.04
CA ALA A 689 8.95 24.91 15.18
C ALA A 689 9.50 24.80 16.61
N GLY A 690 10.83 24.67 16.72
CA GLY A 690 11.55 24.62 17.99
C GLY A 690 11.20 23.41 18.87
N ASP A 691 11.69 23.42 20.11
CA ASP A 691 11.43 22.34 21.08
C ASP A 691 9.99 22.33 21.57
N GLY A 692 9.37 23.50 21.68
CA GLY A 692 7.96 23.64 22.08
C GLY A 692 7.03 22.95 21.09
N GLY A 693 7.23 23.14 19.77
CA GLY A 693 6.44 22.47 18.73
C GLY A 693 6.62 20.95 18.74
N LEU A 694 7.85 20.47 18.93
CA LEU A 694 8.14 19.04 19.04
C LEU A 694 7.47 18.40 20.26
N ASN A 695 7.51 19.07 21.41
CA ASN A 695 6.87 18.57 22.62
C ASN A 695 5.34 18.50 22.46
N LYS A 696 4.73 19.50 21.86
CA LYS A 696 3.28 19.51 21.56
C LYS A 696 2.91 18.36 20.60
N LEU A 697 3.71 18.09 19.56
CA LEU A 697 3.46 16.97 18.67
C LEU A 697 3.59 15.64 19.41
N ALA A 698 4.61 15.47 20.26
CA ALA A 698 4.76 14.27 21.06
C ALA A 698 3.57 14.08 22.05
N ASP A 699 3.06 15.16 22.65
CA ASP A 699 1.86 15.10 23.51
C ASP A 699 0.60 14.78 22.70
N PHE A 700 0.49 15.29 21.48
CA PHE A 700 -0.59 14.97 20.55
C PHE A 700 -0.59 13.47 20.17
N LEU A 701 0.59 12.88 19.94
CA LEU A 701 0.74 11.45 19.69
C LEU A 701 0.35 10.61 20.92
N GLN A 702 0.64 11.09 22.13
CA GLN A 702 0.15 10.43 23.35
C GLN A 702 -1.38 10.52 23.49
N ALA A 703 -1.96 11.68 23.15
CA ALA A 703 -3.42 11.83 23.15
C ALA A 703 -4.09 10.90 22.11
N PHE A 704 -3.52 10.80 20.91
CA PHE A 704 -3.93 9.85 19.89
C PHE A 704 -3.94 8.39 20.43
N CYS A 705 -2.87 7.99 21.12
CA CYS A 705 -2.77 6.65 21.71
C CYS A 705 -3.87 6.42 22.77
N LYS A 706 -4.03 7.36 23.71
CA LYS A 706 -5.03 7.28 24.80
C LYS A 706 -6.48 7.32 24.33
N LEU A 707 -6.76 8.04 23.24
CA LEU A 707 -8.10 8.09 22.62
C LEU A 707 -8.41 6.85 21.80
N LYS A 708 -7.47 5.90 21.67
CA LYS A 708 -7.63 4.61 20.98
C LYS A 708 -8.02 4.74 19.52
N LEU A 709 -7.37 5.65 18.79
CA LEU A 709 -7.42 5.67 17.34
C LEU A 709 -6.40 4.65 16.80
N GLN A 710 -6.68 4.07 15.63
CA GLN A 710 -5.85 3.02 15.05
C GLN A 710 -4.61 3.55 14.33
N HIS A 711 -4.80 4.61 13.51
CA HIS A 711 -3.76 5.17 12.63
C HIS A 711 -3.88 6.67 12.50
N ILE A 712 -2.73 7.35 12.36
CA ILE A 712 -2.62 8.77 11.99
C ILE A 712 -1.35 9.03 11.18
N GLN A 713 -1.44 9.95 10.24
CA GLN A 713 -0.30 10.44 9.45
C GLN A 713 -0.37 11.96 9.27
N PHE A 714 0.76 12.55 8.88
CA PHE A 714 0.92 14.00 8.90
C PHE A 714 1.42 14.56 7.57
N ASN A 715 0.85 15.72 7.16
CA ASN A 715 1.45 16.62 6.20
C ASN A 715 1.98 17.85 6.96
N VAL A 716 3.28 18.13 6.84
CA VAL A 716 3.90 19.32 7.46
C VAL A 716 4.47 20.18 6.33
N VAL A 717 3.63 20.95 5.69
CA VAL A 717 3.97 21.72 4.48
C VAL A 717 3.10 22.97 4.36
N ASN A 718 3.67 24.03 3.82
CA ASN A 718 2.93 25.26 3.49
C ASN A 718 2.20 25.12 2.15
N ALA A 719 0.96 25.60 2.08
CA ALA A 719 0.18 25.63 0.84
C ALA A 719 0.86 26.50 -0.24
N ASP A 720 1.55 27.58 0.14
CA ASP A 720 2.24 28.45 -0.81
C ASP A 720 3.43 27.75 -1.47
N THR A 721 4.22 26.96 -0.72
CA THR A 721 5.29 26.12 -1.26
C THR A 721 4.74 25.12 -2.30
N LEU A 722 3.59 24.52 -2.03
CA LEU A 722 2.95 23.58 -2.97
C LEU A 722 2.43 24.29 -4.23
N ARG A 723 1.86 25.48 -4.11
CA ARG A 723 1.43 26.30 -5.27
C ARG A 723 2.64 26.71 -6.12
N GLU A 724 3.75 27.07 -5.49
CA GLU A 724 5.00 27.39 -6.17
C GLU A 724 5.56 26.17 -6.91
N ALA A 725 5.50 24.98 -6.28
CA ALA A 725 5.90 23.72 -6.91
C ALA A 725 5.02 23.35 -8.12
N GLN A 726 3.74 23.71 -8.13
CA GLN A 726 2.88 23.56 -9.32
C GLN A 726 3.32 24.48 -10.49
N GLN A 727 3.80 25.68 -10.18
CA GLN A 727 4.21 26.66 -11.18
C GLN A 727 5.61 26.39 -11.74
N ARG A 728 6.51 25.90 -10.89
CA ARG A 728 7.93 25.63 -11.22
C ARG A 728 8.34 24.21 -10.81
N PRO A 729 7.74 23.16 -11.41
CA PRO A 729 7.94 21.78 -10.99
C PRO A 729 9.40 21.31 -11.03
N GLN A 730 10.22 21.85 -11.95
CA GLN A 730 11.64 21.53 -12.07
C GLN A 730 12.46 21.92 -10.83
N ASP A 731 12.07 23.00 -10.14
CA ASP A 731 12.76 23.49 -8.94
C ASP A 731 12.41 22.65 -7.68
N PHE A 732 11.33 21.87 -7.77
CA PHE A 732 10.77 21.09 -6.66
C PHE A 732 10.73 19.59 -6.96
N ALA A 733 11.56 19.09 -7.87
CA ALA A 733 11.56 17.67 -8.27
C ALA A 733 11.74 16.69 -7.10
N GLY A 734 12.42 17.12 -6.04
CA GLY A 734 12.63 16.33 -4.82
C GLY A 734 11.61 16.56 -3.70
N LEU A 735 10.56 17.38 -3.91
CA LEU A 735 9.57 17.67 -2.88
C LEU A 735 8.67 16.45 -2.64
N VAL A 736 8.83 15.83 -1.48
CA VAL A 736 8.03 14.68 -1.03
C VAL A 736 6.87 15.17 -0.18
N VAL A 737 5.67 14.66 -0.44
CA VAL A 737 4.44 14.96 0.31
C VAL A 737 3.70 13.69 0.69
N ARG A 738 2.89 13.75 1.74
CA ARG A 738 2.01 12.65 2.14
C ARG A 738 0.70 12.69 1.35
N VAL A 739 0.36 11.60 0.68
CA VAL A 739 -0.93 11.45 -0.01
C VAL A 739 -1.96 10.83 0.93
N ALA A 740 -2.05 9.52 0.99
CA ALA A 740 -2.85 8.79 1.98
C ALA A 740 -2.29 7.37 2.11
N GLY A 741 -1.63 7.08 3.23
CA GLY A 741 -0.96 5.81 3.50
C GLY A 741 0.46 5.71 2.90
N TYR A 742 0.84 6.61 2.01
CA TYR A 742 2.15 6.66 1.35
C TYR A 742 2.57 8.08 1.05
N SER A 743 3.87 8.26 0.80
CA SER A 743 4.45 9.53 0.34
C SER A 743 4.86 9.42 -1.12
N ALA A 744 4.80 10.53 -1.84
CA ALA A 744 5.14 10.62 -3.25
C ALA A 744 5.84 11.96 -3.57
N PHE A 745 6.50 12.04 -4.71
CA PHE A 745 6.99 13.32 -5.22
C PHE A 745 5.80 14.16 -5.69
N PHE A 746 5.65 15.35 -5.12
CA PHE A 746 4.51 16.23 -5.39
C PHE A 746 4.35 16.53 -6.88
N VAL A 747 5.45 16.77 -7.56
CA VAL A 747 5.46 17.12 -9.00
C VAL A 747 5.13 15.94 -9.93
N GLU A 748 5.19 14.70 -9.44
CA GLU A 748 4.79 13.49 -10.20
C GLU A 748 3.28 13.16 -10.06
N LEU A 749 2.56 13.84 -9.14
CA LEU A 749 1.12 13.66 -8.92
C LEU A 749 0.29 14.36 -9.99
N SER A 750 -0.92 13.86 -10.23
CA SER A 750 -1.91 14.57 -11.07
C SER A 750 -2.31 15.88 -10.41
N LYS A 751 -2.76 16.84 -11.24
CA LYS A 751 -3.18 18.16 -10.76
C LYS A 751 -4.29 18.08 -9.71
N GLU A 752 -5.25 17.17 -9.89
CA GLU A 752 -6.36 16.97 -8.96
C GLU A 752 -5.88 16.58 -7.56
N ILE A 753 -4.89 15.69 -7.47
CA ILE A 753 -4.31 15.27 -6.18
C ILE A 753 -3.44 16.37 -5.59
N GLN A 754 -2.68 17.10 -6.40
CA GLN A 754 -1.93 18.27 -5.95
C GLN A 754 -2.86 19.31 -5.34
N ASP A 755 -3.97 19.62 -6.01
CA ASP A 755 -4.98 20.59 -5.55
C ASP A 755 -5.67 20.10 -4.27
N ASP A 756 -5.90 18.78 -4.12
CA ASP A 756 -6.41 18.18 -2.89
C ASP A 756 -5.47 18.43 -1.72
N ILE A 757 -4.19 18.09 -1.85
CA ILE A 757 -3.20 18.26 -0.77
C ILE A 757 -3.03 19.75 -0.38
N ILE A 758 -3.10 20.66 -1.36
CA ILE A 758 -3.05 22.10 -1.10
C ILE A 758 -4.24 22.55 -0.24
N ARG A 759 -5.44 22.05 -0.54
CA ARG A 759 -6.70 22.47 0.11
C ARG A 759 -6.92 21.87 1.49
N ARG A 760 -6.23 20.79 1.88
CA ARG A 760 -6.40 20.16 3.21
C ARG A 760 -6.25 21.17 4.32
N THR A 761 -7.11 21.09 5.35
CA THR A 761 -7.13 22.00 6.49
C THR A 761 -5.81 21.98 7.23
N ALA A 762 -5.20 23.16 7.44
CA ALA A 762 -3.98 23.30 8.20
C ALA A 762 -4.31 23.65 9.66
N HIS A 763 -4.02 22.73 10.58
CA HIS A 763 -4.27 22.89 12.01
C HIS A 763 -3.12 23.58 12.74
N GLN A 764 -3.42 24.04 13.96
CA GLN A 764 -2.46 24.53 14.96
C GLN A 764 -2.57 23.67 16.23
N LEU A 765 -1.44 23.43 16.91
CA LEU A 765 -1.34 22.72 18.20
C LEU A 765 -1.28 23.67 19.39
#